data_738a02e1bf5b39dd7b56c8efcf9bb47b
#
_entry.id   738a02e1bf5b39dd7b56c8efcf9bb47b
#
_cell.length_a   1.000
_cell.length_b   1.000
_cell.length_c   1.000
_cell.angle_alpha   90.00
_cell.angle_beta   90.00
_cell.angle_gamma   90.00
#
_symmetry.space_group_name_H-M   'P 1'
#
loop_
_entity.id
_entity.type
_entity.pdbx_description
1 polymer ?
#
loop_
_entity_poly.entity_id
_entity_poly.type
_entity_poly.pdbx_seq_one_letter_code
_entity_poly.pdbx_strand_id
1 'polypeptide(L)'
;MSNLVIVESPTKAKTITKYLGKDYIIKSSFGHLRDLPKKDIGVDVNDHYEPTYVVDDEKKQKTVDELKKAAASSKYIYFATDEDREGEAIAWHLVELLKPKKEQVKRITFHEITKSAIEESLKNPRNIDMKRVNAQQARRILDRLVGYELSPFLWNKVARGLSAGRVQSVAVRLIVEREREIQKFKAQEYWTIDTIFVKTQNLASLSSASKPLDEKNLPEGCFVAKLHSINGDALKKFDIGDEEHAKKIEKGLDNAKYDISKITKKETKKKPSPPFTTSSLQQDGNHKLGFSAKQTMRVAQQLYEQGYITYMRTDSVNLSTKFLDDSKAYIDKNFGKNYSLSEPRLFKAKSKTAQEAHEAIRPTEAAQDPDSLKSALDPHQERLYSLIWRRAVASQMPEAIMDNTSIDISTKTDADYMFRATGQTVKFDGFLKVYPGAQKEDLLPKLDKKEVVDLAKLTPNQHFTEPPARYSDATLVKALEEFEIGRPSTYAPTISTVIDRGYVERIENRRLKPTDIAFLVTDVLVEHFPNVTDYKFTARMEDELDEIAEGKLDWEKSIDDFYQPFKKNLMEKTETLDKKDLTEEKTDKVCDKCEKPMIIKTGRFGRFLACTGYPDCKNTKPINGDGEPEEPETTDEKCEDCGSPMQFKHGRFGKFLGCTKYPDCKGIKNIEKGTGVKCPECKKGEIIEKKSKKGRTFFACNQYPDCKTAFFAKPVDEKCPECKSQLVFGPKGTYKCSSKECKFTKTAEISE
;
A
#
# COMPACT_ATOMS: atom_id res chain seq x y z
N MET A 1 3.75 37.69 31.60
CA MET A 1 3.14 37.28 30.34
C MET A 1 3.74 35.92 29.95
N SER A 2 2.90 34.93 29.75
CA SER A 2 3.33 33.59 29.27
C SER A 2 3.65 33.62 27.78
N ASN A 3 4.35 32.59 27.30
CA ASN A 3 4.60 32.38 25.88
C ASN A 3 3.52 31.42 25.30
N LEU A 4 3.10 31.64 24.06
CA LEU A 4 2.18 30.76 23.38
C LEU A 4 2.96 29.85 22.42
N VAL A 5 2.69 28.55 22.48
CA VAL A 5 3.18 27.55 21.49
C VAL A 5 2.01 26.98 20.72
N ILE A 6 2.02 27.12 19.40
CA ILE A 6 0.94 26.61 18.52
C ILE A 6 1.49 25.43 17.72
N VAL A 7 0.78 24.30 17.78
CA VAL A 7 1.07 23.05 17.05
C VAL A 7 -0.13 22.64 16.21
N GLU A 8 0.02 21.65 15.30
CA GLU A 8 -1.06 21.22 14.42
C GLU A 8 -2.09 20.32 15.10
N SER A 9 -1.66 19.48 16.05
CA SER A 9 -2.54 18.45 16.60
C SER A 9 -2.68 18.52 18.12
N PRO A 10 -3.85 18.12 18.66
CA PRO A 10 -4.05 18.05 20.11
C PRO A 10 -3.13 17.05 20.81
N THR A 11 -2.76 15.96 20.12
CA THR A 11 -1.85 14.93 20.64
C THR A 11 -0.46 15.52 20.83
N LYS A 12 0.07 16.23 19.82
CA LYS A 12 1.33 16.95 19.87
C LYS A 12 1.32 18.00 20.99
N ALA A 13 0.22 18.76 21.12
CA ALA A 13 0.06 19.71 22.23
C ALA A 13 0.15 19.03 23.59
N LYS A 14 -0.55 17.91 23.78
CA LYS A 14 -0.53 17.13 25.04
C LYS A 14 0.86 16.59 25.35
N THR A 15 1.60 16.14 24.36
CA THR A 15 2.97 15.62 24.54
C THR A 15 3.94 16.73 24.94
N ILE A 16 3.92 17.87 24.22
CA ILE A 16 4.80 19.01 24.48
C ILE A 16 4.51 19.65 25.85
N THR A 17 3.23 19.69 26.28
CA THR A 17 2.85 20.19 27.61
C THR A 17 3.55 19.45 28.74
N LYS A 18 3.91 18.18 28.57
CA LYS A 18 4.65 17.41 29.59
C LYS A 18 6.09 17.88 29.77
N TYR A 19 6.66 18.51 28.76
CA TYR A 19 8.07 18.93 28.75
C TYR A 19 8.28 20.40 29.07
N LEU A 20 7.28 21.25 28.78
CA LEU A 20 7.36 22.68 29.00
C LEU A 20 6.69 23.08 30.32
N GLY A 21 7.32 24.00 31.04
CA GLY A 21 6.83 24.52 32.31
C GLY A 21 5.64 25.49 32.19
N LYS A 22 5.25 26.08 33.33
CA LYS A 22 4.09 26.98 33.45
C LYS A 22 4.21 28.30 32.67
N ASP A 23 5.38 28.61 32.16
CA ASP A 23 5.64 29.83 31.36
C ASP A 23 5.14 29.72 29.93
N TYR A 24 4.66 28.52 29.51
CA TYR A 24 4.19 28.25 28.18
C TYR A 24 2.73 27.78 28.18
N ILE A 25 1.94 28.38 27.30
CA ILE A 25 0.57 27.96 26.96
C ILE A 25 0.63 27.21 25.63
N ILE A 26 0.27 25.93 25.60
CA ILE A 26 0.31 25.12 24.37
C ILE A 26 -1.11 25.00 23.82
N LYS A 27 -1.30 25.33 22.54
CA LYS A 27 -2.57 25.26 21.82
C LYS A 27 -2.40 24.51 20.51
N SER A 28 -3.49 23.92 20.00
CA SER A 28 -3.53 23.27 18.69
C SER A 28 -4.36 24.05 17.69
N SER A 29 -3.89 24.12 16.43
CA SER A 29 -4.65 24.67 15.31
C SER A 29 -5.59 23.65 14.68
N PHE A 30 -5.47 22.36 15.01
CA PHE A 30 -6.19 21.26 14.35
C PHE A 30 -5.94 21.18 12.84
N GLY A 31 -4.72 21.48 12.40
CA GLY A 31 -4.29 21.56 11.00
C GLY A 31 -4.49 22.93 10.37
N HIS A 32 -4.81 22.97 9.08
CA HIS A 32 -5.07 24.21 8.33
C HIS A 32 -6.38 24.88 8.75
N LEU A 33 -6.30 26.13 9.21
CA LEU A 33 -7.49 26.92 9.56
C LEU A 33 -8.09 27.65 8.38
N ARG A 34 -7.28 28.08 7.39
CA ARG A 34 -7.76 28.65 6.14
C ARG A 34 -7.29 27.84 4.93
N ASP A 35 -8.09 27.83 3.86
CA ASP A 35 -7.77 27.16 2.61
C ASP A 35 -8.44 27.90 1.45
N LEU A 36 -8.14 27.52 0.19
CA LEU A 36 -8.87 28.00 -0.98
C LEU A 36 -10.37 27.63 -0.87
N PRO A 37 -11.30 28.46 -1.36
CA PRO A 37 -12.73 28.22 -1.28
C PRO A 37 -13.13 26.90 -1.94
N LYS A 38 -14.19 26.25 -1.41
CA LYS A 38 -14.64 24.93 -1.91
C LYS A 38 -15.45 25.00 -3.20
N LYS A 39 -16.11 26.14 -3.46
CA LYS A 39 -17.02 26.26 -4.59
C LYS A 39 -16.37 26.90 -5.82
N ASP A 40 -15.36 27.72 -5.61
CA ASP A 40 -14.69 28.49 -6.62
C ASP A 40 -13.23 28.06 -6.76
N ILE A 41 -12.59 28.44 -7.86
CA ILE A 41 -11.17 28.17 -8.10
C ILE A 41 -10.31 28.84 -7.02
N GLY A 42 -10.70 30.06 -6.60
CA GLY A 42 -10.06 30.80 -5.52
C GLY A 42 -8.63 31.25 -5.86
N VAL A 43 -8.31 31.37 -7.13
CA VAL A 43 -7.01 31.83 -7.67
C VAL A 43 -7.32 32.79 -8.78
N ASP A 44 -6.75 34.01 -8.75
CA ASP A 44 -6.85 34.97 -9.84
C ASP A 44 -5.77 34.68 -10.89
N VAL A 45 -6.17 34.06 -11.99
CA VAL A 45 -5.26 33.69 -13.08
C VAL A 45 -4.78 34.87 -13.92
N ASN A 46 -5.39 36.06 -13.77
CA ASN A 46 -5.03 37.29 -14.48
C ASN A 46 -4.19 38.24 -13.62
N ASP A 47 -4.08 37.98 -12.30
CA ASP A 47 -3.28 38.76 -11.37
C ASP A 47 -2.34 37.85 -10.59
N HIS A 48 -1.18 37.53 -11.19
CA HIS A 48 -0.07 36.80 -10.54
C HIS A 48 -0.46 35.51 -9.81
N TYR A 49 -1.58 34.86 -10.21
CA TYR A 49 -2.10 33.67 -9.54
C TYR A 49 -2.41 33.87 -8.06
N GLU A 50 -2.78 35.09 -7.66
CA GLU A 50 -3.05 35.45 -6.26
C GLU A 50 -4.15 34.58 -5.66
N PRO A 51 -3.86 33.83 -4.56
CA PRO A 51 -4.83 32.94 -3.95
C PRO A 51 -5.74 33.67 -2.94
N THR A 52 -7.03 33.44 -3.04
CA THR A 52 -8.01 33.89 -2.06
C THR A 52 -8.22 32.82 -0.99
N TYR A 53 -7.72 33.05 0.22
CA TYR A 53 -7.86 32.12 1.34
C TYR A 53 -9.04 32.47 2.24
N VAL A 54 -9.84 31.47 2.59
CA VAL A 54 -11.04 31.61 3.45
C VAL A 54 -10.99 30.67 4.66
N VAL A 55 -11.64 31.06 5.74
CA VAL A 55 -12.01 30.19 6.86
C VAL A 55 -13.45 29.77 6.64
N ASP A 56 -13.68 28.56 6.17
CA ASP A 56 -14.97 28.10 5.63
C ASP A 56 -15.82 27.25 6.59
N ASP A 57 -15.42 27.16 7.84
CA ASP A 57 -16.06 26.30 8.86
C ASP A 57 -16.16 27.05 10.20
N GLU A 58 -17.34 27.05 10.80
CA GLU A 58 -17.60 27.69 12.11
C GLU A 58 -16.70 27.15 13.23
N LYS A 59 -16.34 25.84 13.18
CA LYS A 59 -15.43 25.26 14.17
C LYS A 59 -14.03 25.80 14.01
N LYS A 60 -13.57 25.96 12.76
CA LYS A 60 -12.29 26.60 12.46
C LYS A 60 -12.28 28.05 12.93
N GLN A 61 -13.37 28.79 12.71
CA GLN A 61 -13.49 30.17 13.17
C GLN A 61 -13.39 30.27 14.69
N LYS A 62 -14.07 29.40 15.46
CA LYS A 62 -13.94 29.33 16.92
C LYS A 62 -12.50 29.10 17.36
N THR A 63 -11.79 28.18 16.69
CA THR A 63 -10.37 27.93 16.96
C THR A 63 -9.51 29.16 16.68
N VAL A 64 -9.75 29.89 15.58
CA VAL A 64 -9.08 31.16 15.28
C VAL A 64 -9.30 32.16 16.39
N ASP A 65 -10.54 32.32 16.88
CA ASP A 65 -10.88 33.29 17.93
C ASP A 65 -10.23 32.93 19.28
N GLU A 66 -10.17 31.63 19.62
CA GLU A 66 -9.43 31.15 20.80
C GLU A 66 -7.92 31.43 20.70
N LEU A 67 -7.33 31.18 19.53
CA LEU A 67 -5.92 31.45 19.30
C LEU A 67 -5.60 32.95 19.32
N LYS A 68 -6.48 33.80 18.76
CA LYS A 68 -6.34 35.26 18.84
C LYS A 68 -6.32 35.75 20.28
N LYS A 69 -7.24 35.27 21.13
CA LYS A 69 -7.26 35.62 22.56
C LYS A 69 -5.98 35.21 23.27
N ALA A 70 -5.49 33.99 23.01
CA ALA A 70 -4.24 33.52 23.60
C ALA A 70 -3.02 34.33 23.11
N ALA A 71 -2.96 34.63 21.82
CA ALA A 71 -1.87 35.41 21.21
C ALA A 71 -1.80 36.83 21.77
N ALA A 72 -2.92 37.50 21.96
CA ALA A 72 -2.99 38.87 22.49
C ALA A 72 -2.41 38.98 23.90
N SER A 73 -2.48 37.93 24.71
CA SER A 73 -1.97 37.89 26.09
C SER A 73 -0.53 37.37 26.23
N SER A 74 0.07 36.97 25.10
CA SER A 74 1.37 36.29 25.09
C SER A 74 2.56 37.25 24.78
N LYS A 75 3.73 37.00 25.40
CA LYS A 75 4.94 37.72 25.11
C LYS A 75 5.53 37.37 23.76
N TYR A 76 5.66 36.06 23.51
CA TYR A 76 6.10 35.49 22.23
C TYR A 76 5.14 34.41 21.79
N ILE A 77 5.03 34.19 20.49
CA ILE A 77 4.21 33.15 19.84
C ILE A 77 5.16 32.27 19.06
N TYR A 78 5.29 31.03 19.52
CA TYR A 78 6.11 30.01 18.89
C TYR A 78 5.21 29.14 17.99
N PHE A 79 5.49 29.15 16.69
CA PHE A 79 4.84 28.26 15.72
C PHE A 79 5.67 27.00 15.61
N ALA A 80 5.20 25.92 16.27
CA ALA A 80 5.88 24.63 16.41
C ALA A 80 5.22 23.55 15.52
N THR A 81 4.88 23.95 14.30
CA THR A 81 4.34 23.09 13.26
C THR A 81 5.45 22.20 12.68
N ASP A 82 5.08 21.12 11.97
CA ASP A 82 6.02 20.16 11.39
C ASP A 82 7.09 20.86 10.53
N GLU A 83 8.20 20.21 10.29
CA GLU A 83 9.35 20.82 9.59
C GLU A 83 9.23 20.80 8.07
N ASP A 84 8.20 20.14 7.52
CA ASP A 84 7.96 20.08 6.08
C ASP A 84 7.30 21.39 5.55
N ARG A 85 7.18 21.49 4.20
CA ARG A 85 6.56 22.67 3.56
C ARG A 85 5.10 22.88 3.97
N GLU A 86 4.38 21.82 4.34
CA GLU A 86 3.01 21.90 4.83
C GLU A 86 2.95 22.57 6.20
N GLY A 87 3.84 22.19 7.13
CA GLY A 87 3.94 22.82 8.44
C GLY A 87 4.40 24.27 8.35
N GLU A 88 5.26 24.62 7.39
CA GLU A 88 5.68 26.00 7.15
C GLU A 88 4.51 26.87 6.67
N ALA A 89 3.68 26.33 5.76
CA ALA A 89 2.48 27.01 5.28
C ALA A 89 1.43 27.18 6.39
N ILE A 90 1.25 26.17 7.27
CA ILE A 90 0.36 26.28 8.42
C ILE A 90 0.82 27.42 9.34
N ALA A 91 2.11 27.51 9.62
CA ALA A 91 2.66 28.60 10.45
C ALA A 91 2.39 29.96 9.82
N TRP A 92 2.65 30.12 8.52
CA TRP A 92 2.37 31.36 7.78
C TRP A 92 0.88 31.70 7.79
N HIS A 93 0.00 30.76 7.51
CA HIS A 93 -1.45 30.97 7.58
C HIS A 93 -1.93 31.42 8.95
N LEU A 94 -1.31 30.89 10.02
CA LEU A 94 -1.61 31.31 11.40
C LEU A 94 -1.16 32.74 11.64
N VAL A 95 0.03 33.15 11.17
CA VAL A 95 0.51 34.54 11.30
C VAL A 95 -0.46 35.50 10.60
N GLU A 96 -0.90 35.17 9.39
CA GLU A 96 -1.86 35.98 8.65
C GLU A 96 -3.23 36.11 9.34
N LEU A 97 -3.68 35.04 10.00
CA LEU A 97 -4.94 35.05 10.74
C LEU A 97 -4.88 35.78 12.08
N LEU A 98 -3.77 35.60 12.81
CA LEU A 98 -3.59 36.13 14.16
C LEU A 98 -3.07 37.56 14.15
N LYS A 99 -2.37 37.99 13.10
CA LYS A 99 -1.74 39.32 12.91
C LYS A 99 -0.92 39.78 14.12
N PRO A 100 0.01 38.94 14.65
CA PRO A 100 0.83 39.32 15.77
C PRO A 100 1.85 40.38 15.33
N LYS A 101 2.47 41.07 16.32
CA LYS A 101 3.62 41.96 16.04
C LYS A 101 4.80 41.09 15.54
N LYS A 102 5.58 41.62 14.61
CA LYS A 102 6.71 40.90 14.00
C LYS A 102 7.71 40.33 15.03
N GLU A 103 7.94 41.07 16.09
CA GLU A 103 8.89 40.69 17.18
C GLU A 103 8.39 39.52 18.01
N GLN A 104 7.05 39.30 18.03
CA GLN A 104 6.42 38.18 18.76
C GLN A 104 6.49 36.85 18.00
N VAL A 105 6.66 36.87 16.67
CA VAL A 105 6.68 35.70 15.84
C VAL A 105 7.99 34.94 15.98
N LYS A 106 7.89 33.68 16.35
CA LYS A 106 9.02 32.75 16.49
C LYS A 106 8.64 31.40 15.81
N ARG A 107 9.43 30.96 14.85
CA ARG A 107 9.27 29.65 14.23
C ARG A 107 10.25 28.66 14.86
N ILE A 108 9.78 27.53 15.34
CA ILE A 108 10.60 26.43 15.85
C ILE A 108 10.26 25.12 15.12
N THR A 109 11.28 24.33 14.83
CA THR A 109 11.16 23.02 14.19
C THR A 109 11.99 22.00 14.96
N PHE A 110 11.54 20.75 14.94
CA PHE A 110 12.24 19.63 15.56
C PHE A 110 11.88 18.33 14.83
N HIS A 111 12.88 17.47 14.65
CA HIS A 111 12.71 16.16 13.99
C HIS A 111 12.07 15.12 14.90
N GLU A 112 12.09 15.32 16.21
CA GLU A 112 11.51 14.43 17.22
C GLU A 112 10.88 15.22 18.37
N ILE A 113 9.85 14.65 18.98
CA ILE A 113 9.17 15.28 20.11
C ILE A 113 9.75 14.75 21.41
N THR A 114 10.98 15.18 21.73
CA THR A 114 11.67 14.90 22.97
C THR A 114 11.91 16.20 23.75
N LYS A 115 12.15 16.10 25.08
CA LYS A 115 12.42 17.27 25.91
C LYS A 115 13.62 18.05 25.39
N SER A 116 14.74 17.36 25.10
CA SER A 116 15.95 17.96 24.59
C SER A 116 15.78 18.71 23.28
N ALA A 117 15.12 18.08 22.30
CA ALA A 117 14.89 18.68 20.99
C ALA A 117 14.01 19.95 21.08
N ILE A 118 12.97 19.91 21.94
CA ILE A 118 12.07 21.05 22.14
C ILE A 118 12.83 22.20 22.85
N GLU A 119 13.57 21.92 23.92
CA GLU A 119 14.33 22.96 24.64
C GLU A 119 15.40 23.60 23.75
N GLU A 120 16.05 22.81 22.90
CA GLU A 120 17.03 23.33 21.94
C GLU A 120 16.38 24.21 20.87
N SER A 121 15.24 23.76 20.29
CA SER A 121 14.51 24.55 19.29
C SER A 121 14.00 25.89 19.86
N LEU A 122 13.59 25.92 21.12
CA LEU A 122 13.16 27.15 21.79
C LEU A 122 14.32 28.15 22.01
N LYS A 123 15.56 27.65 22.14
CA LYS A 123 16.77 28.51 22.23
C LYS A 123 17.16 29.09 20.88
N ASN A 124 16.85 28.39 19.80
CA ASN A 124 17.26 28.71 18.43
C ASN A 124 16.03 28.93 17.48
N PRO A 125 15.13 29.89 17.81
CA PRO A 125 13.98 30.15 16.95
C PRO A 125 14.44 30.85 15.67
N ARG A 126 13.75 30.55 14.55
CA ARG A 126 13.98 31.18 13.25
C ARG A 126 12.73 31.96 12.76
N ASN A 127 12.86 32.64 11.64
CA ASN A 127 11.72 33.21 10.92
C ASN A 127 11.02 32.12 10.09
N ILE A 128 9.78 32.42 9.67
CA ILE A 128 9.07 31.60 8.67
C ILE A 128 9.84 31.66 7.35
N ASP A 129 10.06 30.52 6.75
CA ASP A 129 10.72 30.38 5.46
C ASP A 129 9.72 30.57 4.34
N MET A 130 9.68 31.78 3.76
CA MET A 130 8.75 32.12 2.68
C MET A 130 8.98 31.32 1.40
N LYS A 131 10.18 30.79 1.16
CA LYS A 131 10.46 29.95 0.00
C LYS A 131 9.71 28.62 0.11
N ARG A 132 9.72 28.02 1.30
CA ARG A 132 8.92 26.80 1.58
C ARG A 132 7.42 27.07 1.55
N VAL A 133 6.97 28.23 2.02
CA VAL A 133 5.58 28.67 1.91
C VAL A 133 5.19 28.79 0.44
N ASN A 134 6.00 29.46 -0.38
CA ASN A 134 5.73 29.63 -1.82
C ASN A 134 5.67 28.27 -2.55
N ALA A 135 6.55 27.33 -2.22
CA ALA A 135 6.51 25.99 -2.79
C ALA A 135 5.23 25.24 -2.46
N GLN A 136 4.72 25.37 -1.22
CA GLN A 136 3.44 24.78 -0.82
C GLN A 136 2.27 25.48 -1.53
N GLN A 137 2.27 26.81 -1.61
CA GLN A 137 1.28 27.59 -2.34
C GLN A 137 1.26 27.23 -3.82
N ALA A 138 2.41 27.21 -4.48
CA ALA A 138 2.54 26.81 -5.87
C ALA A 138 1.92 25.43 -6.13
N ARG A 139 2.26 24.46 -5.27
CA ARG A 139 1.64 23.12 -5.35
C ARG A 139 0.13 23.18 -5.20
N ARG A 140 -0.36 23.91 -4.18
CA ARG A 140 -1.79 24.02 -3.89
C ARG A 140 -2.54 24.66 -5.04
N ILE A 141 -1.97 25.71 -5.66
CA ILE A 141 -2.53 26.41 -6.81
C ILE A 141 -2.54 25.51 -8.05
N LEU A 142 -1.42 24.86 -8.38
CA LEU A 142 -1.33 23.93 -9.52
C LEU A 142 -2.36 22.80 -9.41
N ASP A 143 -2.45 22.14 -8.26
CA ASP A 143 -3.41 21.06 -8.04
C ASP A 143 -4.86 21.58 -8.10
N ARG A 144 -5.10 22.83 -7.68
CA ARG A 144 -6.40 23.53 -7.80
C ARG A 144 -6.75 23.80 -9.26
N LEU A 145 -5.85 24.42 -10.02
CA LEU A 145 -6.06 24.76 -11.43
C LEU A 145 -6.36 23.51 -12.26
N VAL A 146 -5.51 22.48 -12.16
CA VAL A 146 -5.74 21.22 -12.88
C VAL A 146 -7.06 20.55 -12.45
N GLY A 147 -7.31 20.44 -11.15
CA GLY A 147 -8.48 19.73 -10.64
C GLY A 147 -9.80 20.41 -10.98
N TYR A 148 -9.88 21.73 -10.88
CA TYR A 148 -11.09 22.51 -11.12
C TYR A 148 -11.39 22.78 -12.58
N GLU A 149 -10.38 22.78 -13.44
CA GLU A 149 -10.54 22.94 -14.86
C GLU A 149 -10.79 21.60 -15.59
N LEU A 150 -10.01 20.59 -15.28
CA LEU A 150 -10.07 19.30 -15.98
C LEU A 150 -11.23 18.40 -15.50
N SER A 151 -11.63 18.50 -14.23
CA SER A 151 -12.77 17.71 -13.75
C SER A 151 -14.10 18.08 -14.41
N PRO A 152 -14.49 19.36 -14.59
CA PRO A 152 -15.65 19.74 -15.37
C PRO A 152 -15.60 19.29 -16.83
N PHE A 153 -14.41 19.33 -17.46
CA PHE A 153 -14.23 18.77 -18.79
C PHE A 153 -14.62 17.29 -18.83
N LEU A 154 -14.10 16.49 -17.90
CA LEU A 154 -14.47 15.07 -17.79
C LEU A 154 -15.97 14.87 -17.51
N TRP A 155 -16.61 15.78 -16.74
CA TRP A 155 -18.05 15.68 -16.50
C TRP A 155 -18.88 15.90 -17.74
N ASN A 156 -18.46 16.82 -18.57
CA ASN A 156 -19.16 17.16 -19.81
C ASN A 156 -18.89 16.12 -20.91
N LYS A 157 -17.65 15.68 -21.04
CA LYS A 157 -17.21 14.82 -22.15
C LYS A 157 -17.25 13.32 -21.84
N VAL A 158 -17.20 12.93 -20.56
CA VAL A 158 -17.21 11.50 -20.14
C VAL A 158 -18.40 11.24 -19.22
N ALA A 159 -18.25 11.45 -17.91
CA ALA A 159 -19.32 11.17 -16.94
C ALA A 159 -19.23 12.10 -15.72
N ARG A 160 -20.40 12.43 -15.15
CA ARG A 160 -20.51 13.32 -13.98
C ARG A 160 -19.87 12.69 -12.75
N GLY A 161 -19.12 13.49 -11.97
CA GLY A 161 -18.51 13.09 -10.71
C GLY A 161 -17.10 12.48 -10.85
N LEU A 162 -16.53 12.47 -12.05
CA LEU A 162 -15.13 12.14 -12.27
C LEU A 162 -14.23 13.27 -11.80
N SER A 163 -12.99 12.98 -11.48
CA SER A 163 -11.98 13.97 -11.10
C SER A 163 -10.64 13.65 -11.72
N ALA A 164 -9.93 14.68 -12.15
CA ALA A 164 -8.55 14.56 -12.57
C ALA A 164 -7.66 15.39 -11.65
N GLY A 165 -6.40 14.99 -11.56
CA GLY A 165 -5.39 15.69 -10.80
C GLY A 165 -4.02 15.18 -11.21
N ARG A 166 -3.02 16.04 -11.17
CA ARG A 166 -1.69 15.82 -11.70
C ARG A 166 -1.08 14.46 -11.26
N VAL A 167 -0.87 14.24 -9.98
CA VAL A 167 -0.31 12.99 -9.44
C VAL A 167 -1.34 11.84 -9.48
N GLN A 168 -2.62 12.14 -9.27
CA GLN A 168 -3.71 11.16 -9.28
C GLN A 168 -3.84 10.48 -10.64
N SER A 169 -3.87 11.25 -11.74
CA SER A 169 -4.06 10.72 -13.09
C SER A 169 -2.90 9.84 -13.52
N VAL A 170 -1.69 10.20 -13.14
CA VAL A 170 -0.50 9.39 -13.39
C VAL A 170 -0.52 8.06 -12.60
N ALA A 171 -0.94 8.09 -11.34
CA ALA A 171 -1.08 6.86 -10.56
C ALA A 171 -2.13 5.91 -11.15
N VAL A 172 -3.26 6.44 -11.66
CA VAL A 172 -4.28 5.64 -12.37
C VAL A 172 -3.70 5.07 -13.66
N ARG A 173 -2.97 5.86 -14.43
CA ARG A 173 -2.30 5.42 -15.68
C ARG A 173 -1.36 4.23 -15.43
N LEU A 174 -0.52 4.28 -14.39
CA LEU A 174 0.38 3.17 -14.04
C LEU A 174 -0.40 1.87 -13.80
N ILE A 175 -1.53 1.96 -13.08
CA ILE A 175 -2.36 0.79 -12.78
C ILE A 175 -3.05 0.26 -14.04
N VAL A 176 -3.55 1.15 -14.91
CA VAL A 176 -4.20 0.79 -16.19
C VAL A 176 -3.19 0.14 -17.15
N GLU A 177 -1.99 0.71 -17.30
CA GLU A 177 -0.94 0.14 -18.15
C GLU A 177 -0.54 -1.26 -17.68
N ARG A 178 -0.40 -1.46 -16.35
CA ARG A 178 -0.13 -2.78 -15.77
C ARG A 178 -1.26 -3.79 -16.06
N GLU A 179 -2.51 -3.37 -15.99
CA GLU A 179 -3.63 -4.25 -16.30
C GLU A 179 -3.65 -4.63 -17.79
N ARG A 180 -3.29 -3.69 -18.67
CA ARG A 180 -3.11 -3.97 -20.12
C ARG A 180 -1.97 -4.94 -20.40
N GLU A 181 -0.86 -4.83 -19.66
CA GLU A 181 0.22 -5.82 -19.74
C GLU A 181 -0.28 -7.22 -19.37
N ILE A 182 -1.07 -7.32 -18.29
CA ILE A 182 -1.66 -8.57 -17.84
C ILE A 182 -2.62 -9.14 -18.90
N GLN A 183 -3.49 -8.31 -19.48
CA GLN A 183 -4.47 -8.74 -20.51
C GLN A 183 -3.81 -9.21 -21.80
N LYS A 184 -2.70 -8.60 -22.19
CA LYS A 184 -1.92 -8.96 -23.40
C LYS A 184 -0.96 -10.14 -23.17
N PHE A 185 -0.77 -10.55 -21.93
CA PHE A 185 0.20 -11.57 -21.59
C PHE A 185 -0.25 -12.93 -22.11
N LYS A 186 0.68 -13.63 -22.75
CA LYS A 186 0.51 -15.01 -23.19
C LYS A 186 1.43 -15.90 -22.36
N ALA A 187 0.84 -16.86 -21.66
CA ALA A 187 1.62 -17.81 -20.88
C ALA A 187 2.45 -18.70 -21.84
N GLN A 188 3.72 -18.87 -21.51
CA GLN A 188 4.64 -19.76 -22.19
C GLN A 188 4.96 -20.94 -21.30
N GLU A 189 4.82 -22.14 -21.84
CA GLU A 189 5.15 -23.38 -21.16
C GLU A 189 6.66 -23.57 -21.06
N TYR A 190 7.10 -24.16 -19.96
CA TYR A 190 8.46 -24.65 -19.78
C TYR A 190 8.47 -25.73 -18.70
N TRP A 191 9.52 -26.55 -18.69
CA TRP A 191 9.67 -27.67 -17.77
C TRP A 191 10.95 -27.57 -16.96
N THR A 192 10.94 -28.15 -15.76
CA THR A 192 12.12 -28.40 -14.94
C THR A 192 12.15 -29.85 -14.52
N ILE A 193 13.36 -30.40 -14.38
CA ILE A 193 13.56 -31.75 -13.86
C ILE A 193 14.13 -31.61 -12.45
N ASP A 194 13.31 -31.90 -11.47
CA ASP A 194 13.69 -31.88 -10.06
C ASP A 194 13.92 -33.32 -9.58
N THR A 195 14.92 -33.53 -8.74
CA THR A 195 15.31 -34.85 -8.26
C THR A 195 15.46 -34.84 -6.75
N ILE A 196 15.15 -35.96 -6.12
CA ILE A 196 15.49 -36.24 -4.73
C ILE A 196 16.61 -37.30 -4.76
N PHE A 197 17.78 -36.95 -4.29
CA PHE A 197 18.88 -37.85 -4.07
C PHE A 197 18.95 -38.27 -2.61
N VAL A 198 19.51 -39.47 -2.40
CA VAL A 198 19.78 -40.00 -1.06
C VAL A 198 21.22 -40.52 -1.03
N LYS A 199 21.86 -40.38 0.13
CA LYS A 199 23.14 -40.97 0.41
C LYS A 199 23.01 -42.50 0.42
N THR A 200 23.80 -43.22 -0.35
CA THR A 200 23.68 -44.68 -0.55
C THR A 200 23.57 -45.48 0.76
N GLN A 201 24.22 -45.03 1.82
CA GLN A 201 24.13 -45.65 3.14
C GLN A 201 22.72 -45.57 3.80
N ASN A 202 21.88 -44.63 3.35
CA ASN A 202 20.56 -44.36 3.88
C ASN A 202 19.41 -44.88 2.98
N LEU A 203 19.72 -45.54 1.88
CA LEU A 203 18.73 -46.07 0.93
C LEU A 203 17.78 -47.08 1.61
N ALA A 204 18.30 -47.91 2.49
CA ALA A 204 17.50 -48.90 3.22
C ALA A 204 16.45 -48.29 4.17
N SER A 205 16.66 -47.06 4.67
CA SER A 205 15.70 -46.34 5.50
C SER A 205 14.51 -45.78 4.73
N LEU A 206 14.65 -45.54 3.39
CA LEU A 206 13.59 -45.07 2.53
C LEU A 206 12.56 -46.15 2.21
N SER A 207 12.97 -47.40 2.11
CA SER A 207 12.07 -48.53 1.82
C SER A 207 11.08 -48.82 2.96
N SER A 208 11.33 -48.31 4.15
CA SER A 208 10.45 -48.41 5.33
C SER A 208 9.53 -47.18 5.53
N ALA A 209 9.67 -46.13 4.74
CA ALA A 209 8.86 -44.93 4.86
C ALA A 209 7.47 -45.12 4.21
N SER A 210 6.43 -45.11 5.04
CA SER A 210 5.02 -45.31 4.62
C SER A 210 4.39 -44.11 3.93
N LYS A 211 5.13 -43.02 3.69
CA LYS A 211 4.64 -41.79 3.03
C LYS A 211 5.41 -41.47 1.78
N PRO A 212 4.74 -40.92 0.73
CA PRO A 212 5.44 -40.44 -0.47
C PRO A 212 6.48 -39.37 -0.10
N LEU A 213 7.63 -39.39 -0.80
CA LEU A 213 8.68 -38.40 -0.62
C LEU A 213 8.17 -37.01 -1.07
N ASP A 214 8.12 -36.09 -0.11
CA ASP A 214 7.73 -34.70 -0.31
C ASP A 214 8.97 -33.81 -0.10
N GLU A 215 9.23 -32.91 -1.06
CA GLU A 215 10.33 -31.94 -1.01
C GLU A 215 10.32 -31.05 0.24
N LYS A 216 9.15 -30.88 0.88
CA LYS A 216 9.01 -30.07 2.09
C LYS A 216 9.40 -30.78 3.38
N ASN A 217 9.40 -32.13 3.38
CA ASN A 217 9.70 -32.96 4.53
C ASN A 217 10.57 -34.13 4.14
N LEU A 218 11.81 -33.84 3.78
CA LEU A 218 12.77 -34.85 3.36
C LEU A 218 13.28 -35.67 4.57
N PRO A 219 13.38 -36.99 4.44
CA PRO A 219 14.07 -37.83 5.43
C PRO A 219 15.56 -37.44 5.54
N GLU A 220 16.17 -37.82 6.66
CA GLU A 220 17.60 -37.59 6.90
C GLU A 220 18.46 -38.24 5.78
N GLY A 221 19.42 -37.48 5.26
CA GLY A 221 20.29 -37.91 4.16
C GLY A 221 19.72 -37.70 2.77
N CYS A 222 18.46 -37.27 2.64
CA CYS A 222 17.86 -36.88 1.36
C CYS A 222 18.04 -35.40 1.08
N PHE A 223 18.15 -35.03 -0.19
CA PHE A 223 18.26 -33.64 -0.62
C PHE A 223 17.74 -33.45 -2.05
N VAL A 224 17.23 -32.24 -2.35
CA VAL A 224 16.73 -31.89 -3.68
C VAL A 224 17.89 -31.37 -4.55
N ALA A 225 17.93 -31.82 -5.80
CA ALA A 225 18.76 -31.22 -6.82
C ALA A 225 17.96 -31.02 -8.10
N LYS A 226 18.35 -30.02 -8.89
CA LYS A 226 17.69 -29.65 -10.16
C LYS A 226 18.64 -29.90 -11.30
N LEU A 227 18.10 -30.38 -12.42
CA LEU A 227 18.88 -30.49 -13.63
C LEU A 227 19.42 -29.11 -14.04
N HIS A 228 20.74 -28.99 -14.12
CA HIS A 228 21.44 -27.73 -14.33
C HIS A 228 22.06 -27.59 -15.70
N SER A 229 22.64 -28.68 -16.25
CA SER A 229 23.24 -28.68 -17.59
C SER A 229 23.11 -30.03 -18.27
N ILE A 230 23.16 -30.01 -19.59
CA ILE A 230 23.19 -31.17 -20.47
C ILE A 230 24.39 -30.98 -21.42
N ASN A 231 25.26 -31.97 -21.53
CA ASN A 231 26.50 -31.95 -22.37
C ASN A 231 27.40 -30.73 -22.10
N GLY A 232 27.39 -30.24 -20.84
CA GLY A 232 28.18 -29.08 -20.42
C GLY A 232 27.49 -27.73 -20.60
N ASP A 233 26.40 -27.65 -21.35
CA ASP A 233 25.66 -26.44 -21.57
C ASP A 233 24.65 -26.22 -20.44
N ALA A 234 24.73 -25.08 -19.77
CA ALA A 234 23.81 -24.71 -18.70
C ALA A 234 22.39 -24.43 -19.24
N LEU A 235 21.39 -25.10 -18.68
CA LEU A 235 20.00 -24.95 -19.09
C LEU A 235 19.44 -23.55 -18.74
N LYS A 236 18.85 -22.94 -19.74
CA LYS A 236 18.04 -21.72 -19.58
C LYS A 236 16.58 -22.09 -19.32
N LYS A 237 15.80 -21.14 -18.87
CA LYS A 237 14.41 -21.34 -18.43
C LYS A 237 13.52 -22.06 -19.46
N PHE A 238 13.72 -21.84 -20.75
CA PHE A 238 12.88 -22.35 -21.83
C PHE A 238 13.52 -23.46 -22.67
N ASP A 239 14.68 -23.96 -22.26
CA ASP A 239 15.37 -25.00 -23.04
C ASP A 239 14.65 -26.36 -23.01
N ILE A 240 13.85 -26.60 -21.96
CA ILE A 240 12.89 -27.71 -21.91
C ILE A 240 11.50 -27.07 -22.11
N GLY A 241 11.03 -27.03 -23.36
CA GLY A 241 9.84 -26.26 -23.75
C GLY A 241 8.52 -27.04 -23.71
N ASP A 242 8.56 -28.38 -23.67
CA ASP A 242 7.39 -29.22 -23.75
C ASP A 242 7.58 -30.55 -22.98
N GLU A 243 6.47 -31.29 -22.84
CA GLU A 243 6.40 -32.58 -22.16
C GLU A 243 7.24 -33.67 -22.85
N GLU A 244 7.31 -33.66 -24.19
CA GLU A 244 8.04 -34.67 -24.96
C GLU A 244 9.55 -34.58 -24.67
N HIS A 245 10.08 -33.36 -24.65
CA HIS A 245 11.46 -33.09 -24.29
C HIS A 245 11.76 -33.51 -22.84
N ALA A 246 10.87 -33.17 -21.89
CA ALA A 246 11.01 -33.56 -20.49
C ALA A 246 11.02 -35.09 -20.31
N LYS A 247 10.11 -35.80 -20.97
CA LYS A 247 10.05 -37.27 -20.96
C LYS A 247 11.25 -37.94 -21.64
N LYS A 248 11.81 -37.31 -22.67
CA LYS A 248 13.05 -37.80 -23.32
C LYS A 248 14.22 -37.76 -22.33
N ILE A 249 14.36 -36.65 -21.59
CA ILE A 249 15.40 -36.53 -20.55
C ILE A 249 15.15 -37.55 -19.44
N GLU A 250 13.92 -37.72 -18.97
CA GLU A 250 13.55 -38.70 -17.96
C GLU A 250 13.98 -40.12 -18.37
N LYS A 251 13.66 -40.54 -19.59
CA LYS A 251 14.07 -41.84 -20.14
C LYS A 251 15.60 -41.99 -20.25
N GLY A 252 16.29 -40.92 -20.64
CA GLY A 252 17.77 -40.92 -20.72
C GLY A 252 18.42 -41.08 -19.34
N LEU A 253 17.72 -40.85 -18.28
CA LEU A 253 18.18 -40.97 -16.90
C LEU A 253 17.81 -42.31 -16.24
N ASP A 254 17.08 -43.19 -16.94
CA ASP A 254 16.73 -44.51 -16.44
C ASP A 254 17.98 -45.32 -16.12
N ASN A 255 18.04 -45.93 -14.93
CA ASN A 255 19.17 -46.75 -14.44
C ASN A 255 20.54 -46.04 -14.42
N ALA A 256 20.53 -44.72 -14.44
CA ALA A 256 21.76 -43.93 -14.37
C ALA A 256 22.45 -44.04 -13.01
N LYS A 257 23.78 -44.02 -13.01
CA LYS A 257 24.59 -43.92 -11.78
C LYS A 257 25.00 -42.48 -11.57
N TYR A 258 24.90 -42.01 -10.36
CA TYR A 258 25.14 -40.62 -10.00
C TYR A 258 26.33 -40.52 -9.05
N ASP A 259 27.26 -39.65 -9.34
CA ASP A 259 28.39 -39.34 -8.47
C ASP A 259 28.54 -37.82 -8.28
N ILE A 260 29.08 -37.46 -7.12
CA ILE A 260 29.35 -36.07 -6.78
C ILE A 260 30.61 -35.62 -7.52
N SER A 261 30.43 -34.82 -8.56
CA SER A 261 31.51 -34.31 -9.38
C SER A 261 32.25 -33.13 -8.74
N LYS A 262 31.49 -32.23 -8.07
CA LYS A 262 32.04 -31.03 -7.48
C LYS A 262 31.25 -30.57 -6.26
N ILE A 263 31.95 -30.10 -5.22
CA ILE A 263 31.38 -29.38 -4.08
C ILE A 263 32.04 -28.02 -4.01
N THR A 264 31.22 -26.96 -4.02
CA THR A 264 31.68 -25.58 -3.90
C THR A 264 31.11 -24.97 -2.67
N LYS A 265 31.95 -24.44 -1.78
CA LYS A 265 31.54 -23.66 -0.61
C LYS A 265 31.98 -22.21 -0.81
N LYS A 266 31.05 -21.28 -0.59
CA LYS A 266 31.31 -19.85 -0.76
C LYS A 266 30.66 -19.07 0.37
N GLU A 267 31.44 -18.31 1.10
CA GLU A 267 30.88 -17.33 2.05
C GLU A 267 30.36 -16.12 1.29
N THR A 268 29.16 -15.69 1.66
CA THR A 268 28.55 -14.45 1.17
C THR A 268 28.12 -13.58 2.35
N LYS A 269 28.29 -12.27 2.19
CA LYS A 269 27.92 -11.28 3.19
C LYS A 269 26.60 -10.63 2.80
N LYS A 270 25.64 -10.63 3.71
CA LYS A 270 24.37 -9.94 3.55
C LYS A 270 24.36 -8.66 4.37
N LYS A 271 24.22 -7.52 3.69
CA LYS A 271 24.21 -6.19 4.31
C LYS A 271 22.83 -5.87 4.89
N PRO A 272 22.75 -5.17 6.02
CA PRO A 272 21.50 -4.62 6.49
C PRO A 272 21.00 -3.52 5.54
N SER A 273 19.69 -3.39 5.47
CA SER A 273 19.08 -2.31 4.71
C SER A 273 19.17 -0.97 5.48
N PRO A 274 19.16 0.19 4.78
CA PRO A 274 19.13 1.50 5.42
C PRO A 274 17.96 1.67 6.39
N PRO A 275 18.03 2.62 7.31
CA PRO A 275 16.88 3.08 8.08
C PRO A 275 15.72 3.48 7.16
N PHE A 276 14.50 3.56 7.70
CA PHE A 276 13.33 3.83 6.88
C PHE A 276 13.25 5.27 6.39
N THR A 277 12.95 5.42 5.11
CA THR A 277 12.29 6.58 4.52
C THR A 277 10.76 6.38 4.57
N THR A 278 9.98 7.41 4.27
CA THR A 278 8.51 7.29 4.14
C THR A 278 8.11 6.19 3.14
N SER A 279 8.75 6.15 1.98
CA SER A 279 8.48 5.17 0.95
C SER A 279 8.79 3.74 1.42
N SER A 280 9.97 3.50 1.94
CA SER A 280 10.37 2.18 2.40
C SER A 280 9.58 1.70 3.62
N LEU A 281 9.14 2.62 4.51
CA LEU A 281 8.25 2.29 5.61
C LEU A 281 6.86 1.86 5.12
N GLN A 282 6.29 2.55 4.12
CA GLN A 282 5.01 2.16 3.52
C GLN A 282 5.10 0.80 2.82
N GLN A 283 6.22 0.52 2.13
CA GLN A 283 6.47 -0.76 1.48
C GLN A 283 6.55 -1.91 2.49
N ASP A 284 7.39 -1.80 3.52
CA ASP A 284 7.55 -2.85 4.53
C ASP A 284 6.33 -2.97 5.44
N GLY A 285 5.65 -1.85 5.74
CA GLY A 285 4.36 -1.85 6.45
C GLY A 285 3.28 -2.64 5.70
N ASN A 286 3.25 -2.54 4.38
CA ASN A 286 2.34 -3.34 3.55
C ASN A 286 2.75 -4.81 3.48
N HIS A 287 4.03 -5.12 3.20
CA HIS A 287 4.52 -6.48 3.03
C HIS A 287 4.50 -7.29 4.33
N LYS A 288 5.02 -6.71 5.43
CA LYS A 288 5.23 -7.44 6.69
C LYS A 288 4.07 -7.33 7.67
N LEU A 289 3.37 -6.18 7.69
CA LEU A 289 2.29 -5.93 8.62
C LEU A 289 0.90 -6.02 7.98
N GLY A 290 0.84 -5.98 6.65
CA GLY A 290 -0.39 -5.96 5.89
C GLY A 290 -1.14 -4.63 6.01
N PHE A 291 -0.47 -3.54 6.36
CA PHE A 291 -1.07 -2.21 6.43
C PHE A 291 -1.20 -1.60 5.03
N SER A 292 -2.24 -0.82 4.80
CA SER A 292 -2.28 0.08 3.64
C SER A 292 -1.32 1.25 3.85
N ALA A 293 -0.89 1.92 2.78
CA ALA A 293 -0.06 3.13 2.88
C ALA A 293 -0.70 4.19 3.80
N LYS A 294 -2.02 4.41 3.68
CA LYS A 294 -2.79 5.30 4.57
C LYS A 294 -2.75 4.87 6.03
N GLN A 295 -2.90 3.57 6.31
CA GLN A 295 -2.83 3.05 7.67
C GLN A 295 -1.43 3.20 8.26
N THR A 296 -0.39 2.86 7.49
CA THR A 296 1.00 3.03 7.90
C THR A 296 1.29 4.47 8.31
N MET A 297 0.93 5.44 7.46
CA MET A 297 1.18 6.85 7.76
C MET A 297 0.37 7.37 8.94
N ARG A 298 -0.88 6.94 9.10
CA ARG A 298 -1.69 7.30 10.26
C ARG A 298 -1.08 6.81 11.57
N VAL A 299 -0.61 5.57 11.61
CA VAL A 299 0.00 4.99 12.81
C VAL A 299 1.38 5.63 13.07
N ALA A 300 2.17 5.88 12.03
CA ALA A 300 3.44 6.59 12.15
C ALA A 300 3.25 8.02 12.69
N GLN A 301 2.23 8.76 12.21
CA GLN A 301 1.87 10.07 12.74
C GLN A 301 1.56 10.01 14.24
N GLN A 302 0.79 9.02 14.69
CA GLN A 302 0.48 8.83 16.10
C GLN A 302 1.74 8.57 16.95
N LEU A 303 2.63 7.70 16.46
CA LEU A 303 3.90 7.41 17.14
C LEU A 303 4.81 8.66 17.24
N TYR A 304 4.90 9.44 16.17
CA TYR A 304 5.64 10.72 16.15
C TYR A 304 5.06 11.71 17.15
N GLU A 305 3.74 11.96 17.09
CA GLU A 305 3.06 12.91 17.97
C GLU A 305 3.17 12.54 19.46
N GLN A 306 3.32 11.26 19.76
CA GLN A 306 3.54 10.73 21.10
C GLN A 306 5.02 10.74 21.52
N GLY A 307 5.94 11.06 20.61
CA GLY A 307 7.37 11.16 20.87
C GLY A 307 8.15 9.85 20.81
N TYR A 308 7.59 8.80 20.17
CA TYR A 308 8.26 7.49 20.08
C TYR A 308 9.17 7.35 18.86
N ILE A 309 8.88 8.07 17.78
CA ILE A 309 9.69 8.05 16.54
C ILE A 309 9.99 9.48 16.06
N THR A 310 10.98 9.59 15.19
CA THR A 310 11.26 10.82 14.43
C THR A 310 10.16 11.12 13.42
N TYR A 311 10.19 12.30 12.82
CA TYR A 311 9.23 12.72 11.81
C TYR A 311 9.15 11.73 10.66
N MET A 312 7.92 11.30 10.31
CA MET A 312 7.67 10.18 9.42
C MET A 312 7.61 10.57 7.94
N ARG A 313 7.63 11.85 7.59
CA ARG A 313 7.66 12.30 6.18
C ARG A 313 9.07 12.74 5.82
N THR A 314 9.90 11.78 5.43
CA THR A 314 11.30 12.00 5.06
C THR A 314 11.72 11.05 3.94
N ASP A 315 12.61 11.50 3.11
CA ASP A 315 13.34 10.72 2.10
C ASP A 315 14.80 10.45 2.53
N SER A 316 15.20 10.98 3.69
CA SER A 316 16.52 10.80 4.27
C SER A 316 16.70 9.40 4.88
N VAL A 317 17.92 8.91 4.83
CA VAL A 317 18.41 7.69 5.50
C VAL A 317 19.45 8.00 6.57
N ASN A 318 19.69 9.28 6.87
CA ASN A 318 20.69 9.72 7.84
C ASN A 318 20.18 9.49 9.27
N LEU A 319 21.10 9.22 10.18
CA LEU A 319 20.84 9.06 11.60
C LEU A 319 21.67 10.10 12.36
N SER A 320 21.11 10.72 13.41
CA SER A 320 21.83 11.66 14.26
C SER A 320 22.97 10.99 15.01
N THR A 321 24.03 11.73 15.29
CA THR A 321 25.19 11.23 16.06
C THR A 321 24.76 10.67 17.40
N LYS A 322 23.85 11.34 18.11
CA LYS A 322 23.29 10.83 19.37
C LYS A 322 22.67 9.45 19.21
N PHE A 323 21.82 9.25 18.21
CA PHE A 323 21.18 7.95 18.00
C PHE A 323 22.17 6.86 17.60
N LEU A 324 23.22 7.20 16.84
CA LEU A 324 24.30 6.28 16.50
C LEU A 324 25.04 5.80 17.75
N ASP A 325 25.39 6.70 18.65
CA ASP A 325 26.07 6.41 19.91
C ASP A 325 25.17 5.57 20.85
N ASP A 326 23.90 5.97 21.00
CA ASP A 326 22.90 5.28 21.81
C ASP A 326 22.66 3.86 21.27
N SER A 327 22.58 3.69 19.96
CA SER A 327 22.42 2.39 19.30
C SER A 327 23.61 1.48 19.53
N LYS A 328 24.83 2.01 19.41
CA LYS A 328 26.08 1.27 19.70
C LYS A 328 26.10 0.78 21.14
N ALA A 329 25.82 1.67 22.09
CA ALA A 329 25.77 1.32 23.52
C ALA A 329 24.69 0.24 23.81
N TYR A 330 23.52 0.35 23.18
CA TYR A 330 22.45 -0.65 23.29
C TYR A 330 22.87 -2.01 22.72
N ILE A 331 23.49 -2.03 21.53
CA ILE A 331 23.97 -3.25 20.87
C ILE A 331 25.05 -3.93 21.71
N ASP A 332 26.05 -3.18 22.17
CA ASP A 332 27.13 -3.71 23.01
C ASP A 332 26.59 -4.37 24.27
N LYS A 333 25.63 -3.73 24.94
CA LYS A 333 25.04 -4.21 26.19
C LYS A 333 24.19 -5.46 26.00
N ASN A 334 23.35 -5.53 24.96
CA ASN A 334 22.32 -6.55 24.83
C ASN A 334 22.70 -7.72 23.91
N PHE A 335 23.63 -7.50 22.97
CA PHE A 335 24.05 -8.52 21.98
C PHE A 335 25.55 -8.83 22.05
N GLY A 336 26.34 -7.94 22.65
CA GLY A 336 27.78 -8.08 22.79
C GLY A 336 28.56 -7.39 21.67
N LYS A 337 29.86 -7.16 21.91
CA LYS A 337 30.76 -6.40 21.03
C LYS A 337 30.90 -6.96 19.62
N ASN A 338 30.69 -8.26 19.42
CA ASN A 338 30.74 -8.88 18.11
C ASN A 338 29.59 -8.44 17.18
N TYR A 339 28.50 -7.88 17.76
CA TYR A 339 27.35 -7.35 17.03
C TYR A 339 27.39 -5.83 16.86
N SER A 340 28.44 -5.17 17.32
CA SER A 340 28.66 -3.73 17.23
C SER A 340 29.70 -3.41 16.17
N LEU A 341 29.52 -2.32 15.47
CA LEU A 341 30.49 -1.80 14.51
C LEU A 341 31.53 -0.92 15.21
N SER A 342 32.77 -0.95 14.74
CA SER A 342 33.82 0.00 15.20
C SER A 342 33.45 1.44 14.86
N GLU A 343 33.00 1.67 13.63
CA GLU A 343 32.53 2.95 13.09
C GLU A 343 31.06 2.87 12.67
N PRO A 344 30.26 3.93 12.87
CA PRO A 344 28.88 3.95 12.42
C PRO A 344 28.74 3.74 10.92
N ARG A 345 27.74 2.95 10.51
CA ARG A 345 27.43 2.77 9.10
C ARG A 345 26.60 3.93 8.58
N LEU A 346 27.16 4.67 7.63
CA LEU A 346 26.49 5.74 6.92
C LEU A 346 25.88 5.21 5.62
N PHE A 347 24.69 5.68 5.29
CA PHE A 347 23.98 5.33 4.06
C PHE A 347 23.85 6.58 3.17
N LYS A 348 23.94 6.36 1.86
CA LYS A 348 23.66 7.43 0.88
C LYS A 348 22.21 7.39 0.49
N ALA A 349 21.55 8.54 0.51
CA ALA A 349 20.20 8.68 -0.04
C ALA A 349 20.21 8.40 -1.55
N LYS A 350 19.15 7.78 -2.04
CA LYS A 350 18.97 7.53 -3.48
C LYS A 350 18.49 8.79 -4.21
N SER A 351 17.69 9.62 -3.55
CA SER A 351 17.18 10.87 -4.09
C SER A 351 18.26 11.93 -4.14
N LYS A 352 18.39 12.60 -5.29
CA LYS A 352 19.28 13.77 -5.46
C LYS A 352 18.78 14.98 -4.66
N THR A 353 17.48 15.00 -4.33
CA THR A 353 16.80 16.08 -3.62
C THR A 353 16.68 15.83 -2.12
N ALA A 354 17.23 14.71 -1.60
CA ALA A 354 17.22 14.43 -0.17
C ALA A 354 17.99 15.55 0.56
N GLN A 355 17.27 16.34 1.33
CA GLN A 355 17.87 17.41 2.13
C GLN A 355 18.72 16.74 3.21
N GLU A 356 20.03 16.98 3.20
CA GLU A 356 20.99 16.40 4.14
C GLU A 356 20.65 16.69 5.62
N ALA A 357 19.85 17.74 5.85
CA ALA A 357 19.42 18.15 7.20
C ALA A 357 18.30 17.24 7.79
N HIS A 358 17.64 16.39 6.99
CA HIS A 358 16.56 15.53 7.48
C HIS A 358 17.10 14.20 8.00
N GLU A 359 16.48 13.68 9.07
CA GLU A 359 16.75 12.34 9.60
C GLU A 359 15.85 11.27 8.98
N ALA A 360 16.29 10.02 9.06
CA ALA A 360 15.48 8.85 8.76
C ALA A 360 14.39 8.63 9.83
N ILE A 361 13.41 7.79 9.50
CA ILE A 361 12.41 7.32 10.46
C ILE A 361 13.07 6.31 11.39
N ARG A 362 13.21 6.68 12.66
CA ARG A 362 13.84 5.89 13.71
C ARG A 362 13.12 6.06 15.05
N PRO A 363 13.31 5.18 16.03
CA PRO A 363 12.87 5.45 17.41
C PRO A 363 13.63 6.68 17.96
N THR A 364 13.00 7.43 18.87
CA THR A 364 13.65 8.56 19.54
C THR A 364 14.79 8.10 20.45
N GLU A 365 14.67 6.92 21.05
CA GLU A 365 15.65 6.32 21.93
C GLU A 365 15.89 4.85 21.56
N ALA A 366 17.13 4.47 21.30
CA ALA A 366 17.49 3.08 20.97
C ALA A 366 17.20 2.10 22.12
N ALA A 367 17.29 2.58 23.36
CA ALA A 367 17.05 1.77 24.56
C ALA A 367 15.57 1.43 24.81
N GLN A 368 14.64 2.13 24.17
CA GLN A 368 13.22 1.82 24.22
C GLN A 368 12.88 0.68 23.22
N ASP A 369 13.26 -0.52 23.55
CA ASP A 369 12.94 -1.67 22.72
C ASP A 369 11.42 -1.96 22.67
N PRO A 370 10.96 -2.71 21.66
CA PRO A 370 9.52 -2.97 21.46
C PRO A 370 8.85 -3.63 22.66
N ASP A 371 9.56 -4.49 23.41
CA ASP A 371 9.00 -5.21 24.54
C ASP A 371 8.74 -4.27 25.74
N SER A 372 9.59 -3.26 25.93
CA SER A 372 9.44 -2.25 26.95
C SER A 372 8.20 -1.36 26.76
N LEU A 373 7.71 -1.22 25.53
CA LEU A 373 6.57 -0.36 25.20
C LEU A 373 5.23 -1.08 24.98
N LYS A 374 5.17 -2.41 25.16
CA LYS A 374 3.94 -3.21 24.94
C LYS A 374 2.71 -2.71 25.70
N SER A 375 2.90 -2.20 26.92
CA SER A 375 1.80 -1.68 27.74
C SER A 375 1.37 -0.26 27.36
N ALA A 376 2.23 0.49 26.69
CA ALA A 376 2.01 1.89 26.33
C ALA A 376 1.42 2.08 24.93
N LEU A 377 1.61 1.13 24.03
CA LEU A 377 1.21 1.19 22.62
C LEU A 377 -0.01 0.33 22.31
N ASP A 378 -0.87 0.79 21.42
CA ASP A 378 -1.91 -0.09 20.86
C ASP A 378 -1.29 -1.14 19.91
N PRO A 379 -2.01 -2.24 19.55
CA PRO A 379 -1.45 -3.34 18.76
C PRO A 379 -0.95 -2.91 17.36
N HIS A 380 -1.51 -1.86 16.74
CA HIS A 380 -1.01 -1.36 15.47
C HIS A 380 0.24 -0.51 15.65
N GLN A 381 0.28 0.30 16.69
CA GLN A 381 1.43 1.09 17.09
C GLN A 381 2.61 0.20 17.47
N GLU A 382 2.39 -0.83 18.30
CA GLU A 382 3.42 -1.80 18.70
C GLU A 382 4.06 -2.47 17.48
N ARG A 383 3.24 -2.97 16.55
CA ARG A 383 3.73 -3.64 15.33
C ARG A 383 4.55 -2.72 14.44
N LEU A 384 4.09 -1.48 14.22
CA LEU A 384 4.82 -0.51 13.39
C LEU A 384 6.08 -0.01 14.08
N TYR A 385 6.01 0.28 15.39
CA TYR A 385 7.16 0.67 16.20
C TYR A 385 8.24 -0.40 16.19
N SER A 386 7.85 -1.66 16.42
CA SER A 386 8.76 -2.81 16.35
C SER A 386 9.47 -2.91 14.99
N LEU A 387 8.75 -2.68 13.90
CA LEU A 387 9.32 -2.68 12.56
C LEU A 387 10.35 -1.56 12.39
N ILE A 388 10.03 -0.34 12.83
CA ILE A 388 10.90 0.84 12.75
C ILE A 388 12.14 0.65 13.62
N TRP A 389 11.95 0.26 14.87
CA TRP A 389 13.03 0.05 15.83
C TRP A 389 14.03 -1.00 15.35
N ARG A 390 13.51 -2.17 14.97
CA ARG A 390 14.34 -3.27 14.46
C ARG A 390 15.16 -2.85 13.24
N ARG A 391 14.56 -2.12 12.32
CA ARG A 391 15.23 -1.66 11.10
C ARG A 391 16.35 -0.66 11.42
N ALA A 392 16.08 0.30 12.28
CA ALA A 392 17.05 1.33 12.68
C ALA A 392 18.25 0.70 13.42
N VAL A 393 18.02 -0.13 14.44
CA VAL A 393 19.08 -0.80 15.19
C VAL A 393 19.87 -1.76 14.31
N ALA A 394 19.20 -2.60 13.52
CA ALA A 394 19.84 -3.53 12.61
C ALA A 394 20.72 -2.85 11.55
N SER A 395 20.39 -1.63 11.16
CA SER A 395 21.21 -0.86 10.22
C SER A 395 22.62 -0.57 10.76
N GLN A 396 22.79 -0.53 12.08
CA GLN A 396 24.05 -0.28 12.78
C GLN A 396 24.74 -1.58 13.28
N MET A 397 24.27 -2.75 12.84
CA MET A 397 24.88 -4.04 13.17
C MET A 397 25.72 -4.57 12.01
N PRO A 398 26.69 -5.49 12.25
CA PRO A 398 27.50 -6.10 11.23
C PRO A 398 26.66 -6.92 10.24
N GLU A 399 27.27 -7.18 9.08
CA GLU A 399 26.70 -8.04 8.04
C GLU A 399 26.47 -9.45 8.55
N ALA A 400 25.41 -10.11 8.08
CA ALA A 400 25.28 -11.55 8.27
C ALA A 400 26.18 -12.29 7.29
N ILE A 401 26.83 -13.36 7.76
CA ILE A 401 27.70 -14.22 6.95
C ILE A 401 26.95 -15.53 6.70
N MET A 402 26.78 -15.84 5.42
CA MET A 402 26.07 -17.02 4.95
C MET A 402 27.07 -17.96 4.27
N ASP A 403 27.04 -19.23 4.66
CA ASP A 403 27.75 -20.29 3.94
C ASP A 403 26.82 -20.89 2.89
N ASN A 404 27.12 -20.65 1.64
CA ASN A 404 26.41 -21.25 0.52
C ASN A 404 27.20 -22.47 0.03
N THR A 405 26.53 -23.60 0.02
CA THR A 405 27.08 -24.86 -0.51
C THR A 405 26.35 -25.21 -1.79
N SER A 406 27.09 -25.53 -2.82
CA SER A 406 26.59 -26.04 -4.10
C SER A 406 27.23 -27.38 -4.37
N ILE A 407 26.43 -28.40 -4.66
CA ILE A 407 26.85 -29.75 -4.96
C ILE A 407 26.41 -30.08 -6.37
N ASP A 408 27.39 -30.37 -7.24
CA ASP A 408 27.17 -30.82 -8.61
C ASP A 408 27.23 -32.34 -8.64
N ILE A 409 26.17 -32.96 -9.13
CA ILE A 409 25.97 -34.40 -9.25
C ILE A 409 25.93 -34.71 -10.75
N SER A 410 26.81 -35.57 -11.24
CA SER A 410 26.90 -35.93 -12.63
C SER A 410 26.49 -37.36 -12.88
N THR A 411 25.96 -37.57 -14.06
CA THR A 411 25.76 -38.91 -14.64
C THR A 411 26.00 -38.83 -16.12
N LYS A 412 26.44 -39.96 -16.70
CA LYS A 412 26.66 -40.11 -18.12
C LYS A 412 25.91 -41.32 -18.63
N THR A 413 24.93 -41.06 -19.48
CA THR A 413 24.13 -42.10 -20.11
C THR A 413 24.15 -41.88 -21.64
N ASP A 414 23.03 -41.48 -22.25
CA ASP A 414 22.91 -41.01 -23.63
C ASP A 414 23.48 -39.59 -23.83
N ALA A 415 23.56 -38.81 -22.74
CA ALA A 415 24.17 -37.50 -22.66
C ALA A 415 24.86 -37.30 -21.30
N ASP A 416 25.65 -36.23 -21.17
CA ASP A 416 26.26 -35.81 -19.92
C ASP A 416 25.26 -34.89 -19.14
N TYR A 417 24.59 -35.43 -18.13
CA TYR A 417 23.67 -34.70 -17.31
C TYR A 417 24.32 -34.24 -15.99
N MET A 418 24.11 -33.01 -15.61
CA MET A 418 24.53 -32.47 -14.31
C MET A 418 23.36 -31.86 -13.55
N PHE A 419 23.18 -32.35 -12.35
CA PHE A 419 22.22 -31.82 -11.37
C PHE A 419 22.93 -30.94 -10.35
N ARG A 420 22.27 -29.93 -9.85
CA ARG A 420 22.81 -29.04 -8.81
C ARG A 420 21.89 -28.96 -7.62
N ALA A 421 22.41 -29.31 -6.45
CA ALA A 421 21.81 -29.03 -5.16
C ALA A 421 22.43 -27.76 -4.58
N THR A 422 21.62 -26.90 -3.97
CA THR A 422 22.09 -25.69 -3.31
C THR A 422 21.56 -25.64 -1.89
N GLY A 423 22.45 -25.34 -0.94
CA GLY A 423 22.07 -25.13 0.46
C GLY A 423 22.69 -23.86 1.00
N GLN A 424 22.07 -23.30 2.01
CA GLN A 424 22.52 -22.09 2.67
C GLN A 424 22.37 -22.23 4.19
N THR A 425 23.44 -21.94 4.92
CA THR A 425 23.44 -21.91 6.38
C THR A 425 23.93 -20.55 6.87
N VAL A 426 23.46 -20.16 8.06
CA VAL A 426 23.91 -18.92 8.70
C VAL A 426 25.15 -19.22 9.54
N LYS A 427 26.32 -18.71 9.11
CA LYS A 427 27.57 -18.80 9.86
C LYS A 427 27.65 -17.77 10.98
N PHE A 428 27.20 -16.55 10.70
CA PHE A 428 27.05 -15.46 11.67
C PHE A 428 25.81 -14.67 11.31
N ASP A 429 24.87 -14.56 12.27
CA ASP A 429 23.58 -13.92 12.02
C ASP A 429 23.64 -12.39 11.93
N GLY A 430 24.66 -11.75 12.54
CA GLY A 430 24.84 -10.30 12.43
C GLY A 430 23.53 -9.51 12.70
N PHE A 431 23.16 -8.63 11.76
CA PHE A 431 21.93 -7.84 11.87
C PHE A 431 20.64 -8.68 11.84
N LEU A 432 20.67 -9.92 11.35
CA LEU A 432 19.50 -10.81 11.33
C LEU A 432 19.05 -11.19 12.74
N LYS A 433 19.91 -11.06 13.74
CA LYS A 433 19.58 -11.23 15.16
C LYS A 433 18.41 -10.33 15.59
N VAL A 434 18.39 -9.10 15.11
CA VAL A 434 17.38 -8.09 15.46
C VAL A 434 16.30 -7.99 14.38
N TYR A 435 16.68 -8.13 13.12
CA TYR A 435 15.80 -7.98 11.97
C TYR A 435 15.81 -9.26 11.12
N PRO A 436 15.15 -10.32 11.59
CA PRO A 436 15.14 -11.60 10.89
C PRO A 436 14.43 -11.45 9.54
N GLY A 437 15.02 -12.02 8.51
CA GLY A 437 14.40 -12.18 7.19
C GLY A 437 13.51 -13.42 7.14
N ALA A 438 12.80 -13.61 6.02
CA ALA A 438 12.03 -14.84 5.73
C ALA A 438 12.94 -16.03 5.32
N GLN A 439 14.23 -15.97 5.60
CA GLN A 439 15.17 -17.02 5.17
C GLN A 439 14.97 -18.29 6.00
N LYS A 440 14.73 -19.38 5.29
CA LYS A 440 14.88 -20.73 5.83
C LYS A 440 16.33 -21.16 5.60
N GLU A 441 16.90 -21.86 6.54
CA GLU A 441 18.17 -22.58 6.31
C GLU A 441 17.85 -23.82 5.49
N ASP A 442 18.54 -23.99 4.36
CA ASP A 442 18.47 -25.19 3.55
C ASP A 442 19.73 -25.99 3.83
N LEU A 443 19.56 -27.01 4.67
CA LEU A 443 20.65 -27.89 5.07
C LEU A 443 20.87 -28.99 4.03
N LEU A 444 22.07 -29.07 3.48
CA LEU A 444 22.50 -30.21 2.69
C LEU A 444 23.21 -31.24 3.60
N PRO A 445 23.08 -32.56 3.33
CA PRO A 445 23.84 -33.58 4.04
C PRO A 445 25.34 -33.40 3.79
N LYS A 446 26.15 -33.91 4.72
CA LYS A 446 27.62 -33.96 4.52
C LYS A 446 27.94 -35.03 3.48
N LEU A 447 28.49 -34.59 2.40
CA LEU A 447 28.85 -35.41 1.24
C LEU A 447 30.29 -35.13 0.85
N ASP A 448 30.94 -36.14 0.25
CA ASP A 448 32.32 -36.06 -0.23
C ASP A 448 32.39 -36.12 -1.77
N LYS A 449 33.44 -35.55 -2.36
CA LYS A 449 33.68 -35.63 -3.81
C LYS A 449 33.88 -37.07 -4.22
N LYS A 450 33.27 -37.48 -5.34
CA LYS A 450 33.22 -38.86 -5.88
C LYS A 450 32.36 -39.83 -5.05
N GLU A 451 31.64 -39.35 -4.06
CA GLU A 451 30.65 -40.17 -3.36
C GLU A 451 29.50 -40.48 -4.33
N VAL A 452 29.07 -41.75 -4.34
CA VAL A 452 27.90 -42.19 -5.11
C VAL A 452 26.63 -41.88 -4.32
N VAL A 453 25.65 -41.36 -5.03
CA VAL A 453 24.31 -41.07 -4.48
C VAL A 453 23.27 -41.79 -5.31
N ASP A 454 22.21 -42.21 -4.67
CA ASP A 454 21.11 -42.90 -5.32
C ASP A 454 19.97 -41.95 -5.63
N LEU A 455 19.35 -42.08 -6.80
CA LEU A 455 18.17 -41.35 -7.17
C LEU A 455 16.94 -41.97 -6.49
N ALA A 456 16.35 -41.27 -5.56
CA ALA A 456 15.15 -41.71 -4.87
C ALA A 456 13.86 -41.32 -5.61
N LYS A 457 13.86 -40.17 -6.29
CA LYS A 457 12.72 -39.68 -7.07
C LYS A 457 13.21 -38.70 -8.16
N LEU A 458 12.64 -38.82 -9.34
CA LEU A 458 12.76 -37.84 -10.40
C LEU A 458 11.35 -37.32 -10.75
N THR A 459 11.25 -36.02 -10.91
CA THR A 459 9.94 -35.37 -11.15
C THR A 459 10.11 -34.32 -12.24
N PRO A 460 9.59 -34.58 -13.46
CA PRO A 460 9.40 -33.52 -14.44
C PRO A 460 8.26 -32.61 -13.99
N ASN A 461 8.53 -31.33 -13.85
CA ASN A 461 7.56 -30.33 -13.42
C ASN A 461 7.21 -29.39 -14.56
N GLN A 462 5.91 -29.36 -14.91
CA GLN A 462 5.37 -28.41 -15.87
C GLN A 462 5.17 -27.04 -15.21
N HIS A 463 5.57 -26.01 -15.92
CA HIS A 463 5.40 -24.62 -15.49
C HIS A 463 4.88 -23.77 -16.64
N PHE A 464 4.20 -22.72 -16.30
CA PHE A 464 3.82 -21.65 -17.21
C PHE A 464 4.36 -20.33 -16.68
N THR A 465 4.77 -19.44 -17.59
CA THR A 465 5.09 -18.07 -17.18
C THR A 465 3.84 -17.39 -16.68
N GLU A 466 3.99 -16.56 -15.66
CA GLU A 466 2.89 -15.78 -15.07
C GLU A 466 2.92 -14.34 -15.57
N PRO A 467 1.75 -13.68 -15.69
CA PRO A 467 1.71 -12.27 -16.04
C PRO A 467 2.34 -11.43 -14.90
N PRO A 468 2.77 -10.20 -15.20
CA PRO A 468 3.26 -9.32 -14.17
C PRO A 468 2.19 -9.09 -13.09
N ALA A 469 2.58 -9.12 -11.82
CA ALA A 469 1.63 -8.97 -10.73
C ALA A 469 1.01 -7.56 -10.72
N ARG A 470 -0.30 -7.48 -10.43
CA ARG A 470 -0.95 -6.19 -10.16
C ARG A 470 -0.25 -5.47 -9.02
N TYR A 471 -0.29 -4.14 -9.05
CA TYR A 471 0.26 -3.34 -7.96
C TYR A 471 -0.43 -3.64 -6.63
N SER A 472 0.35 -3.66 -5.55
CA SER A 472 -0.12 -3.44 -4.18
C SER A 472 0.19 -2.00 -3.78
N ASP A 473 -0.24 -1.55 -2.59
CA ASP A 473 0.19 -0.24 -2.08
C ASP A 473 1.72 -0.11 -2.09
N ALA A 474 2.43 -1.16 -1.63
CA ALA A 474 3.88 -1.18 -1.57
C ALA A 474 4.54 -1.02 -2.95
N THR A 475 4.11 -1.81 -3.92
CA THR A 475 4.72 -1.78 -5.26
C THR A 475 4.31 -0.54 -6.06
N LEU A 476 3.13 0.06 -5.78
CA LEU A 476 2.74 1.32 -6.39
C LEU A 476 3.54 2.49 -5.79
N VAL A 477 3.73 2.53 -4.46
CA VAL A 477 4.60 3.52 -3.82
C VAL A 477 6.03 3.44 -4.37
N LYS A 478 6.55 2.21 -4.52
CA LYS A 478 7.87 1.99 -5.11
C LYS A 478 7.95 2.52 -6.55
N ALA A 479 6.95 2.24 -7.38
CA ALA A 479 6.91 2.72 -8.76
C ALA A 479 6.82 4.26 -8.82
N LEU A 480 5.99 4.88 -7.98
CA LEU A 480 5.90 6.34 -7.91
C LEU A 480 7.24 6.97 -7.51
N GLU A 481 7.95 6.37 -6.53
CA GLU A 481 9.30 6.80 -6.12
C GLU A 481 10.32 6.63 -7.25
N GLU A 482 10.32 5.49 -7.94
CA GLU A 482 11.25 5.20 -9.06
C GLU A 482 11.05 6.13 -10.25
N PHE A 483 9.82 6.58 -10.49
CA PHE A 483 9.50 7.58 -11.51
C PHE A 483 9.59 9.02 -11.00
N GLU A 484 10.01 9.25 -9.75
CA GLU A 484 10.12 10.57 -9.10
C GLU A 484 8.79 11.33 -9.03
N ILE A 485 7.66 10.60 -9.02
CA ILE A 485 6.29 11.11 -9.03
C ILE A 485 5.74 11.20 -7.60
N GLY A 486 5.44 12.40 -7.16
CA GLY A 486 5.02 12.66 -5.78
C GLY A 486 6.20 12.75 -4.81
N ARG A 487 5.89 12.95 -3.54
CA ARG A 487 6.85 13.12 -2.44
C ARG A 487 6.32 12.40 -1.18
N PRO A 488 7.07 12.28 -0.09
CA PRO A 488 6.63 11.60 1.14
C PRO A 488 5.23 11.99 1.63
N SER A 489 4.83 13.24 1.43
CA SER A 489 3.50 13.74 1.81
C SER A 489 2.36 13.26 0.91
N THR A 490 2.61 12.79 -0.32
CA THR A 490 1.58 12.54 -1.34
C THR A 490 1.34 11.07 -1.69
N TYR A 491 2.26 10.15 -1.44
CA TYR A 491 2.08 8.74 -1.82
C TYR A 491 0.79 8.13 -1.26
N ALA A 492 0.62 8.14 0.06
CA ALA A 492 -0.56 7.56 0.70
C ALA A 492 -1.88 8.28 0.38
N PRO A 493 -1.95 9.63 0.35
CA PRO A 493 -3.11 10.36 -0.12
C PRO A 493 -3.50 10.03 -1.56
N THR A 494 -2.55 9.93 -2.50
CA THR A 494 -2.81 9.61 -3.91
C THR A 494 -3.48 8.25 -4.03
N ILE A 495 -2.91 7.19 -3.41
CA ILE A 495 -3.50 5.84 -3.45
C ILE A 495 -4.91 5.84 -2.85
N SER A 496 -5.12 6.56 -1.73
CA SER A 496 -6.45 6.65 -1.12
C SER A 496 -7.43 7.35 -2.04
N THR A 497 -7.01 8.44 -2.68
CA THR A 497 -7.87 9.25 -3.54
C THR A 497 -8.34 8.46 -4.77
N VAL A 498 -7.45 7.73 -5.45
CA VAL A 498 -7.84 6.96 -6.64
C VAL A 498 -8.84 5.83 -6.30
N ILE A 499 -8.75 5.27 -5.10
CA ILE A 499 -9.71 4.27 -4.59
C ILE A 499 -11.03 4.94 -4.18
N ASP A 500 -10.98 6.01 -3.39
CA ASP A 500 -12.16 6.74 -2.90
C ASP A 500 -12.98 7.35 -4.05
N ARG A 501 -12.33 7.69 -5.16
CA ARG A 501 -12.94 8.19 -6.40
C ARG A 501 -13.47 7.09 -7.31
N GLY A 502 -13.18 5.82 -7.04
CA GLY A 502 -13.68 4.67 -7.78
C GLY A 502 -12.95 4.39 -9.09
N TYR A 503 -11.73 4.90 -9.28
CA TYR A 503 -10.86 4.53 -10.41
C TYR A 503 -10.20 3.19 -10.20
N VAL A 504 -9.97 2.83 -8.94
CA VAL A 504 -9.24 1.62 -8.55
C VAL A 504 -10.00 0.92 -7.43
N GLU A 505 -10.10 -0.38 -7.51
CA GLU A 505 -10.64 -1.24 -6.47
C GLU A 505 -9.57 -2.13 -5.85
N ARG A 506 -9.76 -2.50 -4.59
CA ARG A 506 -8.93 -3.52 -3.93
C ARG A 506 -9.58 -4.87 -4.12
N ILE A 507 -8.86 -5.77 -4.76
CA ILE A 507 -9.24 -7.16 -4.91
C ILE A 507 -8.52 -8.05 -3.90
N GLU A 508 -8.65 -9.36 -4.04
CA GLU A 508 -7.97 -10.36 -3.21
C GLU A 508 -6.46 -10.11 -3.14
N ASN A 509 -5.85 -10.55 -2.05
CA ASN A 509 -4.44 -10.31 -1.75
C ASN A 509 -4.04 -8.83 -1.75
N ARG A 510 -5.01 -7.92 -1.52
CA ARG A 510 -4.83 -6.45 -1.45
C ARG A 510 -4.23 -5.85 -2.72
N ARG A 511 -4.47 -6.47 -3.87
CA ARG A 511 -4.03 -5.96 -5.16
C ARG A 511 -4.97 -4.86 -5.66
N LEU A 512 -4.41 -3.94 -6.42
CA LEU A 512 -5.09 -2.81 -7.02
C LEU A 512 -5.46 -3.16 -8.46
N LYS A 513 -6.75 -3.09 -8.78
CA LYS A 513 -7.29 -3.33 -10.11
C LYS A 513 -7.99 -2.06 -10.61
N PRO A 514 -7.75 -1.61 -11.84
CA PRO A 514 -8.47 -0.48 -12.40
C PRO A 514 -9.91 -0.87 -12.71
N THR A 515 -10.83 0.07 -12.60
CA THR A 515 -12.21 -0.04 -13.07
C THR A 515 -12.31 0.35 -14.54
N ASP A 516 -13.40 -0.01 -15.23
CA ASP A 516 -13.57 0.34 -16.65
C ASP A 516 -13.50 1.84 -16.90
N ILE A 517 -14.02 2.65 -15.97
CA ILE A 517 -13.94 4.10 -16.07
C ILE A 517 -12.50 4.62 -15.98
N ALA A 518 -11.61 3.89 -15.31
CA ALA A 518 -10.19 4.26 -15.24
C ALA A 518 -9.51 4.08 -16.60
N PHE A 519 -9.84 3.03 -17.36
CA PHE A 519 -9.32 2.86 -18.72
C PHE A 519 -9.74 4.02 -19.61
N LEU A 520 -11.03 4.32 -19.65
CA LEU A 520 -11.57 5.40 -20.49
C LEU A 520 -10.95 6.77 -20.14
N VAL A 521 -10.94 7.11 -18.84
CA VAL A 521 -10.36 8.39 -18.40
C VAL A 521 -8.86 8.46 -18.69
N THR A 522 -8.14 7.36 -18.53
CA THR A 522 -6.71 7.30 -18.86
C THR A 522 -6.49 7.54 -20.35
N ASP A 523 -7.27 6.89 -21.22
CA ASP A 523 -7.13 7.05 -22.66
C ASP A 523 -7.41 8.49 -23.10
N VAL A 524 -8.52 9.08 -22.64
CA VAL A 524 -8.85 10.48 -22.91
C VAL A 524 -7.74 11.42 -22.43
N LEU A 525 -7.19 11.19 -21.24
CA LEU A 525 -6.16 12.06 -20.70
C LEU A 525 -4.80 11.87 -21.37
N VAL A 526 -4.43 10.66 -21.74
CA VAL A 526 -3.15 10.36 -22.42
C VAL A 526 -3.17 10.93 -23.85
N GLU A 527 -4.29 10.80 -24.55
CA GLU A 527 -4.41 11.26 -25.94
C GLU A 527 -4.53 12.79 -26.04
N HIS A 528 -5.34 13.40 -25.17
CA HIS A 528 -5.69 14.82 -25.32
C HIS A 528 -5.00 15.75 -24.34
N PHE A 529 -4.48 15.23 -23.20
CA PHE A 529 -3.78 16.00 -22.17
C PHE A 529 -2.48 15.32 -21.74
N PRO A 530 -1.55 15.03 -22.67
CA PRO A 530 -0.34 14.25 -22.38
C PRO A 530 0.48 14.86 -21.24
N ASN A 531 0.61 16.19 -21.17
CA ASN A 531 1.36 16.88 -20.12
C ASN A 531 0.83 16.62 -18.70
N VAL A 532 -0.46 16.31 -18.53
CA VAL A 532 -1.03 16.00 -17.21
C VAL A 532 -0.76 14.55 -16.78
N THR A 533 -0.52 13.67 -17.74
CA THR A 533 -0.37 12.22 -17.53
C THR A 533 1.04 11.71 -17.80
N ASP A 534 1.93 12.54 -18.34
CA ASP A 534 3.32 12.16 -18.61
C ASP A 534 4.13 12.02 -17.31
N TYR A 535 4.86 10.91 -17.18
CA TYR A 535 5.68 10.60 -16.02
C TYR A 535 6.81 11.62 -15.82
N LYS A 536 7.55 11.92 -16.89
CA LYS A 536 8.69 12.83 -16.84
C LYS A 536 8.26 14.27 -16.57
N PHE A 537 7.13 14.67 -17.16
CA PHE A 537 6.57 15.98 -16.91
C PHE A 537 6.17 16.14 -15.44
N THR A 538 5.49 15.14 -14.88
CA THR A 538 5.06 15.18 -13.49
C THR A 538 6.26 15.17 -12.52
N ALA A 539 7.30 14.38 -12.81
CA ALA A 539 8.54 14.37 -12.05
C ALA A 539 9.22 15.76 -12.09
N ARG A 540 9.37 16.35 -13.29
CA ARG A 540 9.94 17.71 -13.43
C ARG A 540 9.17 18.75 -12.62
N MET A 541 7.85 18.72 -12.63
CA MET A 541 7.04 19.64 -11.81
C MET A 541 7.27 19.46 -10.31
N GLU A 542 7.53 18.24 -9.84
CA GLU A 542 7.90 18.01 -8.43
C GLU A 542 9.31 18.57 -8.12
N ASP A 543 10.23 18.48 -9.08
CA ASP A 543 11.59 19.07 -8.93
C ASP A 543 11.53 20.60 -8.95
N GLU A 544 10.73 21.20 -9.83
CA GLU A 544 10.50 22.66 -9.82
C GLU A 544 9.93 23.14 -8.49
N LEU A 545 9.01 22.40 -7.86
CA LEU A 545 8.50 22.72 -6.52
C LEU A 545 9.59 22.60 -5.43
N ASP A 546 10.56 21.72 -5.59
CA ASP A 546 11.70 21.64 -4.68
C ASP A 546 12.67 22.80 -4.93
N GLU A 547 12.92 23.19 -6.19
CA GLU A 547 13.72 24.39 -6.53
C GLU A 547 13.09 25.70 -6.04
N ILE A 548 11.74 25.82 -6.06
CA ILE A 548 11.03 26.94 -5.43
C ILE A 548 11.30 26.96 -3.90
N ALA A 549 11.26 25.78 -3.24
CA ALA A 549 11.52 25.68 -1.81
C ALA A 549 12.97 26.03 -1.44
N GLU A 550 13.91 25.90 -2.37
CA GLU A 550 15.30 26.34 -2.22
C GLU A 550 15.48 27.82 -2.62
N GLY A 551 14.50 28.42 -3.29
CA GLY A 551 14.52 29.80 -3.78
C GLY A 551 15.35 29.98 -5.06
N LYS A 552 15.48 28.92 -5.85
CA LYS A 552 16.17 28.91 -7.15
C LYS A 552 15.24 29.23 -8.30
N LEU A 553 13.93 29.00 -8.14
CA LEU A 553 12.90 29.22 -9.14
C LEU A 553 11.79 30.11 -8.57
N ASP A 554 11.27 31.00 -9.42
CA ASP A 554 10.10 31.83 -9.13
C ASP A 554 8.81 31.01 -9.29
N TRP A 555 7.94 31.05 -8.28
CA TRP A 555 6.75 30.19 -8.22
C TRP A 555 5.65 30.65 -9.18
N GLU A 556 5.47 31.97 -9.40
CA GLU A 556 4.46 32.52 -10.30
C GLU A 556 4.78 32.15 -11.74
N LYS A 557 6.06 32.30 -12.10
CA LYS A 557 6.54 31.91 -13.42
C LYS A 557 6.39 30.41 -13.68
N SER A 558 6.71 29.56 -12.73
CA SER A 558 6.55 28.10 -12.87
C SER A 558 5.08 27.72 -13.09
N ILE A 559 4.15 28.38 -12.39
CA ILE A 559 2.71 28.17 -12.60
C ILE A 559 2.29 28.65 -13.99
N ASP A 560 2.75 29.83 -14.43
CA ASP A 560 2.39 30.42 -15.73
C ASP A 560 2.87 29.56 -16.89
N ASP A 561 4.13 29.12 -16.85
CA ASP A 561 4.75 28.24 -17.85
C ASP A 561 3.97 26.92 -18.03
N PHE A 562 3.34 26.41 -16.96
CA PHE A 562 2.45 25.27 -17.04
C PHE A 562 1.03 25.63 -17.49
N TYR A 563 0.42 26.65 -16.88
CA TYR A 563 -1.01 26.91 -16.97
C TYR A 563 -1.43 27.44 -18.34
N GLN A 564 -0.66 28.34 -18.96
CA GLN A 564 -1.03 28.92 -20.23
C GLN A 564 -1.17 27.89 -21.37
N PRO A 565 -0.19 26.97 -21.59
CA PRO A 565 -0.35 25.90 -22.57
C PRO A 565 -1.48 24.93 -22.20
N PHE A 566 -1.64 24.61 -20.92
CA PHE A 566 -2.70 23.73 -20.44
C PHE A 566 -4.09 24.33 -20.71
N LYS A 567 -4.31 25.60 -20.39
CA LYS A 567 -5.58 26.28 -20.59
C LYS A 567 -5.95 26.36 -22.07
N LYS A 568 -4.99 26.71 -22.92
CA LYS A 568 -5.18 26.77 -24.39
C LYS A 568 -5.62 25.40 -24.92
N ASN A 569 -4.92 24.33 -24.54
CA ASN A 569 -5.27 22.97 -24.94
C ASN A 569 -6.65 22.57 -24.45
N LEU A 570 -6.98 22.88 -23.17
CA LEU A 570 -8.28 22.56 -22.58
C LEU A 570 -9.44 23.24 -23.33
N MET A 571 -9.28 24.50 -23.70
CA MET A 571 -10.29 25.24 -24.49
C MET A 571 -10.48 24.58 -25.85
N GLU A 572 -9.41 24.33 -26.59
CA GLU A 572 -9.45 23.63 -27.87
C GLU A 572 -10.16 22.28 -27.78
N LYS A 573 -9.78 21.44 -26.82
CA LYS A 573 -10.39 20.09 -26.64
C LYS A 573 -11.83 20.16 -26.15
N THR A 574 -12.20 21.22 -25.43
CA THR A 574 -13.60 21.44 -25.03
C THR A 574 -14.50 21.73 -26.23
N GLU A 575 -14.00 22.45 -27.22
CA GLU A 575 -14.75 22.78 -28.46
C GLU A 575 -14.77 21.62 -29.46
N THR A 576 -13.61 20.95 -29.65
CA THR A 576 -13.42 19.99 -30.75
C THR A 576 -13.89 18.57 -30.44
N LEU A 577 -13.88 18.13 -29.19
CA LEU A 577 -14.25 16.76 -28.83
C LEU A 577 -15.74 16.61 -28.59
N ASP A 578 -16.35 15.58 -29.16
CA ASP A 578 -17.74 15.20 -28.84
C ASP A 578 -17.75 14.08 -27.80
N LYS A 579 -18.71 14.13 -26.90
CA LYS A 579 -18.93 13.12 -25.86
C LYS A 579 -19.16 11.73 -26.46
N LYS A 580 -19.90 11.65 -27.56
CA LYS A 580 -20.22 10.37 -28.21
C LYS A 580 -18.96 9.69 -28.73
N ASP A 581 -18.05 10.45 -29.33
CA ASP A 581 -16.80 9.90 -29.88
C ASP A 581 -15.90 9.31 -28.78
N LEU A 582 -15.95 9.88 -27.58
CA LEU A 582 -15.15 9.43 -26.44
C LEU A 582 -15.77 8.24 -25.65
N THR A 583 -17.10 8.12 -25.67
CA THR A 583 -17.81 7.19 -24.75
C THR A 583 -18.59 6.07 -25.45
N GLU A 584 -18.69 6.10 -26.78
CA GLU A 584 -19.48 5.17 -27.57
C GLU A 584 -18.60 4.40 -28.57
N GLU A 585 -18.61 3.07 -28.49
CA GLU A 585 -17.96 2.20 -29.48
C GLU A 585 -19.04 1.53 -30.35
N LYS A 586 -18.90 1.59 -31.65
CA LYS A 586 -19.82 0.92 -32.59
C LYS A 586 -19.65 -0.60 -32.49
N THR A 587 -20.74 -1.33 -32.60
CA THR A 587 -20.74 -2.79 -32.62
C THR A 587 -21.60 -3.30 -33.77
N ASP A 588 -21.39 -4.54 -34.20
CA ASP A 588 -22.22 -5.23 -35.20
C ASP A 588 -23.53 -5.81 -34.61
N LYS A 589 -23.77 -5.57 -33.31
CA LYS A 589 -24.91 -6.12 -32.58
C LYS A 589 -26.17 -5.30 -32.80
N VAL A 590 -27.29 -6.00 -32.89
CA VAL A 590 -28.62 -5.44 -33.13
C VAL A 590 -29.47 -5.60 -31.86
N CYS A 591 -30.30 -4.63 -31.59
CA CYS A 591 -31.21 -4.64 -30.46
C CYS A 591 -32.34 -5.62 -30.65
N ASP A 592 -32.50 -6.55 -29.72
CA ASP A 592 -33.58 -7.59 -29.72
C ASP A 592 -35.00 -7.04 -29.49
N LYS A 593 -35.12 -5.74 -29.13
CA LYS A 593 -36.42 -5.08 -28.91
C LYS A 593 -36.90 -4.20 -30.06
N CYS A 594 -35.99 -3.61 -30.82
CA CYS A 594 -36.34 -2.60 -31.85
C CYS A 594 -35.47 -2.67 -33.10
N GLU A 595 -34.60 -3.69 -33.21
CA GLU A 595 -33.75 -3.99 -34.37
C GLU A 595 -32.76 -2.87 -34.76
N LYS A 596 -32.66 -1.78 -34.00
CA LYS A 596 -31.66 -0.74 -34.22
C LYS A 596 -30.29 -1.22 -33.77
N PRO A 597 -29.19 -0.68 -34.36
CA PRO A 597 -27.83 -0.99 -33.92
C PRO A 597 -27.62 -0.77 -32.43
N MET A 598 -26.79 -1.58 -31.81
CA MET A 598 -26.33 -1.37 -30.44
C MET A 598 -24.90 -0.83 -30.43
N ILE A 599 -24.60 -0.04 -29.42
CA ILE A 599 -23.28 0.55 -29.17
C ILE A 599 -22.82 0.20 -27.78
N ILE A 600 -21.51 0.03 -27.58
CA ILE A 600 -20.96 -0.09 -26.24
C ILE A 600 -20.81 1.33 -25.67
N LYS A 601 -21.41 1.56 -24.52
CA LYS A 601 -21.24 2.78 -23.73
C LYS A 601 -20.47 2.48 -22.45
N THR A 602 -19.59 3.39 -22.09
CA THR A 602 -18.93 3.35 -20.79
C THR A 602 -19.67 4.25 -19.81
N GLY A 603 -20.29 3.65 -18.81
CA GLY A 603 -20.96 4.35 -17.72
C GLY A 603 -20.16 4.30 -16.41
N ARG A 604 -20.71 4.94 -15.37
CA ARG A 604 -20.08 4.97 -14.04
C ARG A 604 -19.85 3.57 -13.43
N PHE A 605 -20.63 2.58 -13.85
CA PHE A 605 -20.63 1.22 -13.30
C PHE A 605 -20.01 0.18 -14.25
N GLY A 606 -19.32 0.62 -15.29
CA GLY A 606 -18.68 -0.24 -16.27
C GLY A 606 -19.21 -0.04 -17.68
N ARG A 607 -18.72 -0.88 -18.60
CA ARG A 607 -19.13 -0.93 -20.02
C ARG A 607 -20.43 -1.72 -20.16
N PHE A 608 -21.30 -1.28 -21.04
CA PHE A 608 -22.56 -1.96 -21.35
C PHE A 608 -23.00 -1.69 -22.79
N LEU A 609 -23.71 -2.62 -23.39
CA LEU A 609 -24.39 -2.42 -24.66
C LEU A 609 -25.64 -1.57 -24.45
N ALA A 610 -25.83 -0.57 -25.29
CA ALA A 610 -27.00 0.31 -25.28
C ALA A 610 -27.59 0.41 -26.69
N CYS A 611 -28.89 0.40 -26.78
CA CYS A 611 -29.59 0.59 -28.03
C CYS A 611 -29.49 2.06 -28.50
N THR A 612 -29.20 2.28 -29.79
CA THR A 612 -29.16 3.61 -30.40
C THR A 612 -30.56 4.25 -30.51
N GLY A 613 -31.62 3.48 -30.32
CA GLY A 613 -33.00 3.97 -30.30
C GLY A 613 -33.42 4.70 -29.03
N TYR A 614 -32.47 4.98 -28.11
CA TYR A 614 -32.80 5.77 -26.91
C TYR A 614 -33.17 7.22 -27.31
N PRO A 615 -34.20 7.86 -26.69
CA PRO A 615 -34.93 7.44 -25.47
C PRO A 615 -36.11 6.49 -25.67
N ASP A 616 -36.51 6.20 -26.92
CA ASP A 616 -37.69 5.38 -27.21
C ASP A 616 -37.44 3.91 -26.85
N CYS A 617 -36.27 3.38 -27.16
CA CYS A 617 -35.83 2.08 -26.74
C CYS A 617 -34.75 2.19 -25.65
N LYS A 618 -35.07 1.74 -24.44
CA LYS A 618 -34.16 1.77 -23.29
C LYS A 618 -33.40 0.46 -23.06
N ASN A 619 -33.28 -0.37 -24.09
CA ASN A 619 -32.61 -1.65 -23.98
C ASN A 619 -31.12 -1.50 -23.71
N THR A 620 -30.64 -2.15 -22.65
CA THR A 620 -29.22 -2.22 -22.29
C THR A 620 -28.87 -3.63 -21.85
N LYS A 621 -27.65 -4.09 -22.18
CA LYS A 621 -27.14 -5.41 -21.77
C LYS A 621 -25.76 -5.23 -21.12
N PRO A 622 -25.48 -5.90 -20.00
CA PRO A 622 -24.12 -5.98 -19.49
C PRO A 622 -23.22 -6.70 -20.49
N ILE A 623 -21.93 -6.38 -20.52
CA ILE A 623 -20.94 -7.05 -21.35
C ILE A 623 -19.78 -7.55 -20.49
N ASN A 624 -19.15 -8.63 -20.92
CA ASN A 624 -17.91 -9.14 -20.37
C ASN A 624 -16.70 -8.31 -20.83
N GLY A 625 -15.50 -8.69 -20.39
CA GLY A 625 -14.25 -8.00 -20.77
C GLY A 625 -13.98 -7.96 -22.27
N ASP A 626 -14.51 -8.93 -23.04
CA ASP A 626 -14.34 -9.05 -24.48
C ASP A 626 -15.42 -8.30 -25.29
N GLY A 627 -16.35 -7.62 -24.60
CA GLY A 627 -17.44 -6.86 -25.24
C GLY A 627 -18.64 -7.72 -25.65
N GLU A 628 -18.64 -9.00 -25.29
CA GLU A 628 -19.80 -9.89 -25.53
C GLU A 628 -20.87 -9.68 -24.47
N PRO A 629 -22.19 -9.78 -24.85
CA PRO A 629 -23.27 -9.71 -23.88
C PRO A 629 -23.11 -10.78 -22.80
N GLU A 630 -23.07 -10.37 -21.55
CA GLU A 630 -23.19 -11.29 -20.43
C GLU A 630 -24.67 -11.59 -20.23
N GLU A 631 -25.04 -12.85 -20.28
CA GLU A 631 -26.38 -13.24 -19.82
C GLU A 631 -26.45 -12.96 -18.33
N PRO A 632 -27.47 -12.20 -17.88
CA PRO A 632 -27.59 -11.89 -16.47
C PRO A 632 -27.80 -13.19 -15.69
N GLU A 633 -26.90 -13.45 -14.72
CA GLU A 633 -27.08 -14.55 -13.76
C GLU A 633 -28.45 -14.37 -13.09
N THR A 634 -29.43 -15.17 -13.50
CA THR A 634 -30.75 -15.24 -12.87
C THR A 634 -30.69 -16.14 -11.65
N THR A 635 -31.53 -15.86 -10.66
CA THR A 635 -31.67 -16.68 -9.46
C THR A 635 -33.09 -17.25 -9.39
N ASP A 636 -33.27 -18.34 -8.66
CA ASP A 636 -34.58 -18.89 -8.35
C ASP A 636 -35.41 -18.02 -7.41
N GLU A 637 -34.81 -16.92 -6.89
CA GLU A 637 -35.49 -15.97 -6.02
C GLU A 637 -36.49 -15.13 -6.80
N LYS A 638 -37.68 -14.98 -6.23
CA LYS A 638 -38.77 -14.18 -6.78
C LYS A 638 -38.84 -12.80 -6.17
N CYS A 639 -39.15 -11.83 -7.00
CA CYS A 639 -39.39 -10.45 -6.56
C CYS A 639 -40.61 -10.38 -5.65
N GLU A 640 -40.46 -9.81 -4.47
CA GLU A 640 -41.54 -9.67 -3.48
C GLU A 640 -42.68 -8.76 -3.97
N ASP A 641 -42.35 -7.80 -4.88
CA ASP A 641 -43.35 -6.85 -5.40
C ASP A 641 -44.20 -7.40 -6.55
N CYS A 642 -43.65 -8.27 -7.41
CA CYS A 642 -44.31 -8.70 -8.64
C CYS A 642 -44.17 -10.19 -8.96
N GLY A 643 -43.54 -11.00 -8.14
CA GLY A 643 -43.35 -12.43 -8.30
C GLY A 643 -42.41 -12.86 -9.44
N SER A 644 -41.83 -11.94 -10.20
CA SER A 644 -40.93 -12.28 -11.33
C SER A 644 -39.55 -12.70 -10.81
N PRO A 645 -38.78 -13.48 -11.59
CA PRO A 645 -37.43 -13.87 -11.22
C PRO A 645 -36.55 -12.64 -10.94
N MET A 646 -35.57 -12.81 -10.08
CA MET A 646 -34.56 -11.77 -9.79
C MET A 646 -33.23 -12.11 -10.47
N GLN A 647 -32.46 -11.08 -10.79
CA GLN A 647 -31.13 -11.20 -11.43
C GLN A 647 -30.08 -10.40 -10.66
N PHE A 648 -28.86 -10.86 -10.71
CA PHE A 648 -27.74 -10.11 -10.13
C PHE A 648 -27.49 -8.82 -10.90
N LYS A 649 -27.43 -7.70 -10.16
CA LYS A 649 -27.05 -6.38 -10.67
C LYS A 649 -25.92 -5.79 -9.85
N HIS A 650 -25.11 -4.95 -10.47
CA HIS A 650 -24.06 -4.19 -9.79
C HIS A 650 -24.54 -2.78 -9.46
N GLY A 651 -24.38 -2.36 -8.21
CA GLY A 651 -24.73 -1.03 -7.72
C GLY A 651 -23.61 -0.40 -6.92
N ARG A 652 -23.84 0.82 -6.43
CA ARG A 652 -22.86 1.60 -5.64
C ARG A 652 -22.29 0.85 -4.42
N PHE A 653 -23.05 -0.10 -3.88
CA PHE A 653 -22.70 -0.85 -2.67
C PHE A 653 -22.32 -2.31 -2.93
N GLY A 654 -22.14 -2.70 -4.19
CA GLY A 654 -21.81 -4.07 -4.62
C GLY A 654 -22.92 -4.78 -5.39
N LYS A 655 -22.79 -6.11 -5.57
CA LYS A 655 -23.82 -6.95 -6.18
C LYS A 655 -25.11 -6.94 -5.36
N PHE A 656 -26.25 -6.85 -6.03
CA PHE A 656 -27.60 -6.95 -5.44
C PHE A 656 -28.54 -7.69 -6.40
N LEU A 657 -29.66 -8.19 -5.91
CA LEU A 657 -30.70 -8.77 -6.75
C LEU A 657 -31.71 -7.69 -7.15
N GLY A 658 -31.93 -7.55 -8.44
CA GLY A 658 -32.92 -6.66 -9.01
C GLY A 658 -33.96 -7.43 -9.82
N CYS A 659 -35.20 -6.98 -9.80
CA CYS A 659 -36.29 -7.60 -10.56
C CYS A 659 -35.97 -7.60 -12.07
N THR A 660 -36.27 -8.72 -12.77
CA THR A 660 -36.09 -8.84 -14.22
C THR A 660 -37.06 -7.93 -14.99
N LYS A 661 -38.19 -7.55 -14.41
CA LYS A 661 -39.16 -6.60 -14.99
C LYS A 661 -38.82 -5.11 -14.80
N TYR A 662 -37.59 -4.77 -14.37
CA TYR A 662 -37.20 -3.38 -14.35
C TYR A 662 -37.19 -2.78 -15.76
N PRO A 663 -37.73 -1.55 -15.99
CA PRO A 663 -38.12 -0.52 -15.03
C PRO A 663 -39.56 -0.58 -14.51
N ASP A 664 -40.39 -1.49 -14.99
CA ASP A 664 -41.83 -1.59 -14.62
C ASP A 664 -41.99 -2.03 -13.15
N CYS A 665 -41.12 -2.92 -12.70
CA CYS A 665 -40.99 -3.27 -11.29
C CYS A 665 -39.60 -2.85 -10.76
N LYS A 666 -39.58 -2.10 -9.67
CA LYS A 666 -38.36 -1.62 -9.03
C LYS A 666 -37.91 -2.48 -7.86
N GLY A 667 -38.40 -3.69 -7.72
CA GLY A 667 -38.04 -4.61 -6.64
C GLY A 667 -36.54 -4.87 -6.57
N ILE A 668 -35.95 -4.66 -5.39
CA ILE A 668 -34.54 -4.83 -5.12
C ILE A 668 -34.37 -5.64 -3.84
N LYS A 669 -33.48 -6.65 -3.88
CA LYS A 669 -33.11 -7.41 -2.69
C LYS A 669 -31.59 -7.41 -2.53
N ASN A 670 -31.13 -7.12 -1.33
CA ASN A 670 -29.70 -7.22 -1.03
C ASN A 670 -29.28 -8.69 -0.92
N ILE A 671 -28.10 -9.01 -1.44
CA ILE A 671 -27.53 -10.36 -1.29
C ILE A 671 -27.09 -10.51 0.15
N GLU A 672 -27.81 -11.32 0.89
CA GLU A 672 -27.48 -11.64 2.28
C GLU A 672 -26.40 -12.74 2.29
N LYS A 673 -25.22 -12.40 2.75
CA LYS A 673 -24.19 -13.41 3.04
C LYS A 673 -24.47 -14.01 4.41
N GLY A 674 -25.14 -15.16 4.44
CA GLY A 674 -25.34 -15.93 5.65
C GLY A 674 -24.02 -16.34 6.29
N THR A 675 -24.00 -16.44 7.61
CA THR A 675 -22.84 -16.96 8.35
C THR A 675 -22.97 -18.45 8.66
N GLY A 676 -24.12 -19.07 8.36
CA GLY A 676 -24.48 -20.42 8.75
C GLY A 676 -24.91 -20.53 10.24
N VAL A 677 -24.87 -19.42 11.00
CA VAL A 677 -25.15 -19.42 12.43
C VAL A 677 -26.58 -18.93 12.68
N LYS A 678 -27.40 -19.75 13.32
CA LYS A 678 -28.75 -19.33 13.78
C LYS A 678 -28.67 -18.25 14.85
N CYS A 679 -29.61 -17.33 14.83
CA CYS A 679 -29.66 -16.28 15.81
C CYS A 679 -29.83 -16.84 17.24
N PRO A 680 -28.92 -16.53 18.18
CA PRO A 680 -28.96 -17.10 19.52
C PRO A 680 -30.18 -16.62 20.34
N GLU A 681 -30.76 -15.46 20.00
CA GLU A 681 -31.92 -14.91 20.73
C GLU A 681 -33.25 -15.35 20.13
N CYS A 682 -33.54 -15.02 18.86
CA CYS A 682 -34.84 -15.35 18.28
C CYS A 682 -34.96 -16.78 17.77
N LYS A 683 -33.83 -17.49 17.56
CA LYS A 683 -33.76 -18.88 17.04
C LYS A 683 -34.43 -19.12 15.68
N LYS A 684 -35.15 -18.12 15.16
CA LYS A 684 -35.87 -18.18 13.88
C LYS A 684 -35.04 -17.65 12.73
N GLY A 685 -34.23 -16.60 12.95
CA GLY A 685 -33.40 -15.98 11.95
C GLY A 685 -31.97 -16.54 11.93
N GLU A 686 -31.24 -16.20 10.88
CA GLU A 686 -29.82 -16.44 10.70
C GLU A 686 -29.03 -15.14 10.91
N ILE A 687 -27.81 -15.24 11.37
CA ILE A 687 -26.89 -14.10 11.42
C ILE A 687 -26.24 -13.90 10.06
N ILE A 688 -26.43 -12.71 9.49
CA ILE A 688 -25.94 -12.33 8.16
C ILE A 688 -24.96 -11.16 8.24
N GLU A 689 -24.07 -11.08 7.27
CA GLU A 689 -23.14 -9.97 7.13
C GLU A 689 -23.86 -8.72 6.62
N LYS A 690 -23.72 -7.61 7.35
CA LYS A 690 -24.26 -6.28 6.96
C LYS A 690 -23.16 -5.22 6.97
N LYS A 691 -23.33 -4.17 6.17
CA LYS A 691 -22.48 -2.98 6.19
C LYS A 691 -23.21 -1.80 6.78
N SER A 692 -22.58 -1.12 7.73
CA SER A 692 -23.10 0.12 8.32
C SER A 692 -23.04 1.27 7.29
N LYS A 693 -23.77 2.38 7.54
CA LYS A 693 -23.71 3.62 6.72
C LYS A 693 -22.28 4.18 6.55
N LYS A 694 -21.37 3.84 7.47
CA LYS A 694 -19.95 4.23 7.43
C LYS A 694 -19.04 3.15 6.79
N GLY A 695 -19.61 2.13 6.13
CA GLY A 695 -18.88 1.07 5.43
C GLY A 695 -18.29 -0.03 6.32
N ARG A 696 -18.52 -0.01 7.65
CA ARG A 696 -18.02 -1.07 8.55
C ARG A 696 -18.89 -2.31 8.46
N THR A 697 -18.27 -3.47 8.28
CA THR A 697 -18.93 -4.78 8.36
C THR A 697 -19.32 -5.09 9.81
N PHE A 698 -20.54 -5.59 9.99
CA PHE A 698 -21.05 -6.16 11.23
C PHE A 698 -22.00 -7.32 10.90
N PHE A 699 -22.31 -8.14 11.86
CA PHE A 699 -23.13 -9.34 11.68
C PHE A 699 -24.42 -9.20 12.50
N ALA A 700 -25.57 -9.34 11.86
CA ALA A 700 -26.85 -9.11 12.52
C ALA A 700 -27.90 -10.14 12.08
N CYS A 701 -28.89 -10.36 12.93
CA CYS A 701 -30.02 -11.21 12.60
C CYS A 701 -30.78 -10.66 11.39
N ASN A 702 -31.16 -11.56 10.46
CA ASN A 702 -31.94 -11.22 9.28
C ASN A 702 -33.42 -10.88 9.61
N GLN A 703 -33.88 -11.18 10.82
CA GLN A 703 -35.21 -10.78 11.32
C GLN A 703 -35.26 -9.37 11.91
N TYR A 704 -34.31 -8.51 11.54
CA TYR A 704 -34.39 -7.09 11.93
C TYR A 704 -35.54 -6.41 11.16
N PRO A 705 -36.40 -5.58 11.78
CA PRO A 705 -36.26 -4.94 13.11
C PRO A 705 -36.76 -5.75 14.30
N ASP A 706 -37.43 -6.88 14.11
CA ASP A 706 -38.05 -7.66 15.19
C ASP A 706 -36.99 -8.28 16.12
N CYS A 707 -35.86 -8.69 15.57
CA CYS A 707 -34.70 -9.13 16.32
C CYS A 707 -33.51 -8.20 16.13
N LYS A 708 -33.00 -7.61 17.21
CA LYS A 708 -31.91 -6.61 17.19
C LYS A 708 -30.54 -7.20 17.49
N THR A 709 -30.39 -8.52 17.50
CA THR A 709 -29.10 -9.19 17.74
C THR A 709 -28.06 -8.80 16.72
N ALA A 710 -26.90 -8.32 17.18
CA ALA A 710 -25.80 -7.93 16.32
C ALA A 710 -24.43 -8.19 16.95
N PHE A 711 -23.44 -8.56 16.13
CA PHE A 711 -22.05 -8.83 16.49
C PHE A 711 -21.11 -7.99 15.65
N PHE A 712 -19.98 -7.55 16.22
CA PHE A 712 -18.94 -6.81 15.50
C PHE A 712 -17.84 -7.70 14.88
N ALA A 713 -17.90 -9.00 15.15
CA ALA A 713 -17.05 -10.02 14.54
C ALA A 713 -17.92 -11.19 14.08
N LYS A 714 -17.44 -11.95 13.08
CA LYS A 714 -18.19 -13.09 12.51
C LYS A 714 -18.47 -14.11 13.60
N PRO A 715 -19.74 -14.49 13.86
CA PRO A 715 -20.05 -15.54 14.81
C PRO A 715 -19.65 -16.92 14.27
N VAL A 716 -19.38 -17.86 15.18
CA VAL A 716 -19.15 -19.27 14.88
C VAL A 716 -20.28 -20.08 15.53
N ASP A 717 -20.57 -21.26 15.01
CA ASP A 717 -21.68 -22.08 15.51
C ASP A 717 -21.34 -22.82 16.81
N GLU A 718 -20.78 -22.03 17.77
CA GLU A 718 -20.42 -22.52 19.09
C GLU A 718 -20.76 -21.50 20.16
N LYS A 719 -21.11 -22.01 21.35
CA LYS A 719 -21.38 -21.21 22.53
C LYS A 719 -20.19 -21.21 23.49
N CYS A 720 -20.03 -20.11 24.21
CA CYS A 720 -19.03 -19.99 25.25
C CYS A 720 -19.32 -21.02 26.39
N PRO A 721 -18.33 -21.85 26.80
CA PRO A 721 -18.53 -22.82 27.85
C PRO A 721 -18.78 -22.17 29.22
N GLU A 722 -18.23 -20.97 29.46
CA GLU A 722 -18.34 -20.26 30.74
C GLU A 722 -19.68 -19.54 30.90
N CYS A 723 -20.13 -18.78 29.88
CA CYS A 723 -21.33 -17.93 30.01
C CYS A 723 -22.43 -18.23 28.99
N LYS A 724 -22.25 -19.23 28.14
CA LYS A 724 -23.19 -19.70 27.11
C LYS A 724 -23.54 -18.65 26.03
N SER A 725 -22.87 -17.49 26.03
CA SER A 725 -22.99 -16.48 24.95
C SER A 725 -22.37 -16.99 23.66
N GLN A 726 -22.72 -16.38 22.53
CA GLN A 726 -22.20 -16.76 21.22
C GLN A 726 -20.69 -16.55 21.15
N LEU A 727 -19.92 -17.49 20.60
CA LEU A 727 -18.53 -17.27 20.27
C LEU A 727 -18.43 -16.54 18.91
N VAL A 728 -17.42 -15.70 18.79
CA VAL A 728 -17.12 -14.94 17.57
C VAL A 728 -15.63 -15.07 17.21
N PHE A 729 -15.28 -14.89 15.96
CA PHE A 729 -13.88 -14.86 15.53
C PHE A 729 -13.11 -13.78 16.27
N GLY A 730 -12.02 -14.16 16.91
CA GLY A 730 -11.04 -13.30 17.54
C GLY A 730 -9.79 -13.09 16.69
N PRO A 731 -8.81 -12.30 17.16
CA PRO A 731 -7.52 -12.13 16.49
C PRO A 731 -6.68 -13.42 16.52
N LYS A 732 -5.78 -13.58 15.54
CA LYS A 732 -4.81 -14.68 15.45
C LYS A 732 -5.42 -16.10 15.40
N GLY A 733 -6.58 -16.27 14.74
CA GLY A 733 -7.18 -17.60 14.64
C GLY A 733 -7.74 -18.13 15.97
N THR A 734 -8.24 -17.25 16.82
CA THR A 734 -8.91 -17.64 18.06
C THR A 734 -10.41 -17.41 17.96
N TYR A 735 -11.19 -18.11 18.78
CA TYR A 735 -12.59 -17.79 19.08
C TYR A 735 -12.66 -17.09 20.44
N LYS A 736 -13.43 -16.03 20.54
CA LYS A 736 -13.65 -15.28 21.77
C LYS A 736 -15.13 -15.16 22.10
N CYS A 737 -15.45 -15.02 23.38
CA CYS A 737 -16.82 -14.76 23.80
C CYS A 737 -17.31 -13.39 23.31
N SER A 738 -18.58 -13.31 22.83
CA SER A 738 -19.22 -12.06 22.41
C SER A 738 -19.64 -11.16 23.56
N SER A 739 -19.77 -11.73 24.78
CA SER A 739 -20.08 -10.96 26.00
C SER A 739 -18.87 -10.12 26.41
N LYS A 740 -19.11 -8.83 26.73
CA LYS A 740 -18.06 -7.93 27.22
C LYS A 740 -17.54 -8.29 28.62
N GLU A 741 -18.33 -8.99 29.40
CA GLU A 741 -18.01 -9.38 30.78
C GLU A 741 -17.22 -10.70 30.86
N CYS A 742 -17.27 -11.52 29.80
CA CYS A 742 -16.59 -12.81 29.74
C CYS A 742 -15.31 -12.69 28.90
N LYS A 743 -14.18 -13.08 29.48
CA LYS A 743 -12.86 -13.04 28.84
C LYS A 743 -12.45 -14.36 28.16
N PHE A 744 -13.36 -15.32 28.05
CA PHE A 744 -13.06 -16.61 27.45
C PHE A 744 -12.54 -16.49 26.01
N THR A 745 -11.44 -17.19 25.74
CA THR A 745 -10.86 -17.34 24.40
C THR A 745 -10.34 -18.77 24.23
N LYS A 746 -10.51 -19.36 23.05
CA LYS A 746 -9.90 -20.64 22.68
C LYS A 746 -9.25 -20.54 21.29
N THR A 747 -8.28 -21.38 21.00
CA THR A 747 -7.71 -21.50 19.65
C THR A 747 -8.76 -22.07 18.69
N ALA A 748 -8.89 -21.49 17.50
CA ALA A 748 -9.77 -22.05 16.48
C ALA A 748 -9.15 -23.35 15.95
N GLU A 749 -9.89 -24.45 16.01
CA GLU A 749 -9.54 -25.66 15.29
C GLU A 749 -9.76 -25.37 13.79
N ILE A 750 -8.68 -25.34 13.02
CA ILE A 750 -8.74 -25.24 11.56
C ILE A 750 -9.13 -26.64 11.09
N SER A 751 -10.40 -26.86 10.77
CA SER A 751 -10.77 -27.99 9.94
C SER A 751 -10.18 -27.75 8.55
N GLU A 752 -9.30 -28.65 8.10
CA GLU A 752 -8.69 -28.70 6.78
C GLU A 752 -9.73 -28.66 5.65
#